data_20fc31ee9edaededd92d85870d28aa3c
#
_entry.id   20fc31ee9edaededd92d85870d28aa3c
#
_cell.length_a   1.000
_cell.length_b   1.000
_cell.length_c   1.000
_cell.angle_alpha   90.00
_cell.angle_beta   90.00
_cell.angle_gamma   90.00
#
_symmetry.space_group_name_H-M   'P 1'
#
loop_
_entity.id
_entity.type
_entity.pdbx_description
1 polymer ?
#
loop_
_entity_poly.entity_id
_entity_poly.type
_entity_poly.pdbx_seq_one_letter_code
_entity_poly.pdbx_strand_id
1 'polypeptide(L)'
;MQKVINKIFKNTLKFSFVAALSLATLEAKPSIKHYDKNQQAIFEFLADDMEYNKEEVIGKGYATVINADYYVTANKAIYNTKTSEITLMGNVNAYKGNSLFLKAENVKIKLKEDYSFLKPFYLQDSQSGLWISAEEAQFDDNVYKLDESSISTCSVNNPIWKLKVAEGEYDVNDEWLSVWHPRFCIYDMPVMYFPYLSFSLGYKRKSGLLYPVVGNSRDDGFIYSQPIFVAPKDNWDMTFSPQIRTQRGGGFFNEFRMIDKKDEILWANFGIFGDSKSYQNEYNLENKEHFGFQLEYQTKNLLIEPKEESYFKEDGLYANISQINDIDYFRLQENDRAENRADLQGSLLASRLNYFLKSNQDYIGVYGRYYTDLELVSNAKTMQTLPALQYHRQTESIFLDNLYYSLDYQIKNHTRPSGYRAVQQEVSLPLTFSQPLVDDYLNLSVSPIVYASSVQYSNVDRGLRLEDGNYLNHYYDFKLNSDLLKNYGDFSHTLSLESEFILPAAKHKEGDFTSFFDLPGDRKQLKLGVKQFFYNAQDDLVLSHKIRQHIYMDDAKEKYGEIENEIQYFYDYHWDFLSSIYYSHQENKISEATHQINYHDELINFFFGHYFREDFAHQDLYRGRFGEASYINAGFSKEFDYFNIYAKIGYDYKENYFKTWQVGVDTSIRCFSFGVRYVSEIYPTLTTRGAEARDDKYILFEIKFIPLLSSDLKIGN
;
A
#
# COMPACT_ATOMS: atom_id res chain seq x y z
N MET A 1 -0.25 31.65 -25.43
CA MET A 1 -0.60 30.45 -26.21
C MET A 1 -1.73 30.69 -27.24
N GLN A 2 -2.78 31.40 -26.92
CA GLN A 2 -3.91 31.67 -27.85
C GLN A 2 -3.59 32.55 -29.06
N LYS A 3 -2.55 33.39 -29.00
CA LYS A 3 -2.10 34.23 -30.16
C LYS A 3 -1.24 33.50 -31.18
N VAL A 4 -0.68 32.33 -30.83
CA VAL A 4 0.14 31.50 -31.74
C VAL A 4 -0.73 30.55 -32.53
N ILE A 5 -1.81 30.03 -31.89
CA ILE A 5 -2.77 29.12 -32.54
C ILE A 5 -3.57 29.84 -33.63
N ASN A 6 -3.93 31.10 -33.45
CA ASN A 6 -4.68 31.86 -34.47
C ASN A 6 -3.79 32.29 -35.69
N LYS A 7 -2.47 32.20 -35.61
CA LYS A 7 -1.59 32.48 -36.71
C LYS A 7 -1.32 31.27 -37.61
N ILE A 8 -1.42 30.08 -37.02
CA ILE A 8 -1.29 28.81 -37.75
C ILE A 8 -2.59 28.48 -38.52
N PHE A 9 -3.76 28.79 -37.97
CA PHE A 9 -5.05 28.55 -38.63
C PHE A 9 -5.35 29.48 -39.82
N LYS A 10 -4.71 30.68 -39.92
CA LYS A 10 -4.91 31.59 -41.03
C LYS A 10 -4.05 31.29 -42.26
N ASN A 11 -2.95 30.54 -42.13
CA ASN A 11 -2.07 30.17 -43.25
C ASN A 11 -2.39 28.83 -43.89
N THR A 12 -3.16 27.96 -43.20
CA THR A 12 -3.58 26.66 -43.74
C THR A 12 -4.85 26.74 -44.62
N LEU A 13 -5.59 27.84 -44.57
CA LEU A 13 -6.78 28.02 -45.41
C LEU A 13 -6.50 28.66 -46.78
N LYS A 14 -5.25 29.03 -47.13
CA LYS A 14 -4.89 29.54 -48.44
C LYS A 14 -4.22 28.53 -49.36
N PHE A 15 -3.90 27.31 -48.88
CA PHE A 15 -3.29 26.26 -49.70
C PHE A 15 -4.30 25.17 -50.14
N SER A 16 -5.55 25.22 -49.70
CA SER A 16 -6.56 24.19 -49.97
C SER A 16 -7.44 24.49 -51.21
N PHE A 17 -7.12 25.49 -52.02
CA PHE A 17 -8.00 25.86 -53.16
C PHE A 17 -7.36 25.68 -54.53
N VAL A 18 -6.15 25.07 -54.63
CA VAL A 18 -5.50 24.82 -55.94
C VAL A 18 -5.28 23.30 -56.21
N ALA A 19 -5.57 22.42 -55.28
CA ALA A 19 -5.45 20.96 -55.45
C ALA A 19 -6.79 20.23 -55.72
N ALA A 20 -7.79 20.97 -56.16
CA ALA A 20 -9.11 20.39 -56.44
C ALA A 20 -9.46 20.43 -57.94
N LEU A 21 -8.55 19.96 -58.78
CA LEU A 21 -8.83 19.61 -60.19
C LEU A 21 -7.82 18.62 -60.74
N SER A 22 -7.63 17.48 -60.06
CA SER A 22 -7.38 16.19 -60.69
C SER A 22 -8.51 15.25 -60.26
N LEU A 23 -9.57 15.23 -60.99
CA LEU A 23 -10.52 14.13 -61.04
C LEU A 23 -9.74 12.89 -61.53
N ALA A 24 -8.97 12.26 -60.62
CA ALA A 24 -8.76 10.84 -60.68
C ALA A 24 -10.14 10.22 -60.40
N THR A 25 -10.75 9.63 -61.37
CA THR A 25 -11.83 8.70 -61.22
C THR A 25 -11.37 7.67 -60.20
N LEU A 26 -11.80 7.80 -58.94
CA LEU A 26 -11.76 6.71 -57.98
C LEU A 26 -12.75 5.69 -58.56
N GLU A 27 -12.26 4.77 -59.38
CA GLU A 27 -13.00 3.56 -59.70
C GLU A 27 -13.23 2.86 -58.37
N ALA A 28 -14.50 2.78 -57.92
CA ALA A 28 -14.89 2.04 -56.75
C ALA A 28 -14.44 0.59 -56.97
N LYS A 29 -13.62 0.04 -56.06
CA LYS A 29 -13.24 -1.37 -56.15
C LYS A 29 -14.48 -2.25 -56.20
N PRO A 30 -14.50 -3.28 -57.04
CA PRO A 30 -15.59 -4.23 -57.04
C PRO A 30 -15.77 -4.84 -55.66
N SER A 31 -17.00 -4.88 -55.17
CA SER A 31 -17.32 -5.41 -53.85
C SER A 31 -18.52 -6.31 -53.84
N ILE A 32 -18.55 -7.30 -52.96
CA ILE A 32 -19.70 -8.14 -52.66
C ILE A 32 -19.98 -8.08 -51.15
N LYS A 33 -21.25 -7.89 -50.79
CA LYS A 33 -21.71 -7.97 -49.41
C LYS A 33 -22.46 -9.27 -49.20
N HIS A 34 -22.10 -10.00 -48.17
CA HIS A 34 -22.84 -11.16 -47.70
C HIS A 34 -23.74 -10.75 -46.54
N TYR A 35 -25.02 -11.17 -46.60
CA TYR A 35 -26.05 -10.80 -45.63
C TYR A 35 -26.54 -12.02 -44.87
N ASP A 36 -26.92 -11.84 -43.62
CA ASP A 36 -27.62 -12.85 -42.83
C ASP A 36 -29.11 -12.93 -43.22
N LYS A 37 -29.87 -13.82 -42.54
CA LYS A 37 -31.31 -13.98 -42.73
C LYS A 37 -32.11 -12.72 -42.37
N ASN A 38 -31.54 -11.80 -41.58
CA ASN A 38 -32.13 -10.54 -41.11
C ASN A 38 -31.70 -9.34 -41.98
N GLN A 39 -31.02 -9.58 -43.10
CA GLN A 39 -30.44 -8.55 -44.00
C GLN A 39 -29.32 -7.69 -43.34
N GLN A 40 -28.65 -8.17 -42.29
CA GLN A 40 -27.46 -7.54 -41.77
C GLN A 40 -26.22 -8.04 -42.52
N ALA A 41 -25.31 -7.13 -42.90
CA ALA A 41 -24.10 -7.51 -43.62
C ALA A 41 -23.16 -8.28 -42.66
N ILE A 42 -22.92 -9.56 -42.98
CA ILE A 42 -21.98 -10.39 -42.22
C ILE A 42 -20.53 -9.98 -42.54
N PHE A 43 -20.21 -9.82 -43.83
CA PHE A 43 -18.93 -9.30 -44.29
C PHE A 43 -19.06 -8.63 -45.66
N GLU A 44 -18.09 -7.76 -45.95
CA GLU A 44 -17.90 -7.13 -47.26
C GLU A 44 -16.56 -7.62 -47.84
N PHE A 45 -16.59 -8.07 -49.11
CA PHE A 45 -15.44 -8.55 -49.83
C PHE A 45 -15.13 -7.59 -50.98
N LEU A 46 -13.92 -7.05 -51.03
CA LEU A 46 -13.41 -6.13 -52.05
C LEU A 46 -12.12 -6.67 -52.63
N ALA A 47 -11.83 -6.38 -53.87
CA ALA A 47 -10.55 -6.67 -54.51
C ALA A 47 -10.30 -5.73 -55.69
N ASP A 48 -9.05 -5.64 -56.18
CA ASP A 48 -8.72 -4.86 -57.38
C ASP A 48 -9.35 -5.50 -58.64
N ASP A 49 -9.36 -6.84 -58.70
CA ASP A 49 -9.96 -7.61 -59.75
C ASP A 49 -10.82 -8.73 -59.16
N MET A 50 -12.04 -8.95 -59.69
CA MET A 50 -12.99 -9.96 -59.24
C MET A 50 -13.44 -10.87 -60.36
N GLU A 51 -13.19 -12.15 -60.18
CA GLU A 51 -13.69 -13.21 -61.07
C GLU A 51 -14.84 -13.96 -60.41
N TYR A 52 -15.91 -14.18 -61.13
CA TYR A 52 -17.08 -14.91 -60.67
C TYR A 52 -17.20 -16.24 -61.40
N ASN A 53 -17.20 -17.32 -60.65
CA ASN A 53 -17.52 -18.67 -61.11
C ASN A 53 -18.83 -19.09 -60.42
N LYS A 54 -19.53 -20.15 -60.94
CA LYS A 54 -20.85 -20.57 -60.43
C LYS A 54 -20.93 -20.77 -58.91
N GLU A 55 -19.83 -21.14 -58.28
CA GLU A 55 -19.77 -21.46 -56.86
C GLU A 55 -18.69 -20.64 -56.10
N GLU A 56 -17.85 -19.89 -56.81
CA GLU A 56 -16.72 -19.19 -56.21
C GLU A 56 -16.65 -17.74 -56.70
N VAL A 57 -16.26 -16.88 -55.77
CA VAL A 57 -15.84 -15.49 -56.02
C VAL A 57 -14.37 -15.39 -55.73
N ILE A 58 -13.56 -15.04 -56.71
CA ILE A 58 -12.11 -14.92 -56.60
C ILE A 58 -11.75 -13.45 -56.71
N GLY A 59 -11.18 -12.89 -55.64
CA GLY A 59 -10.59 -11.54 -55.63
C GLY A 59 -9.08 -11.63 -55.73
N LYS A 60 -8.47 -10.84 -56.60
CA LYS A 60 -7.04 -10.72 -56.83
C LYS A 60 -6.60 -9.27 -56.65
N GLY A 61 -5.39 -9.07 -56.15
CA GLY A 61 -4.85 -7.75 -55.86
C GLY A 61 -5.54 -7.08 -54.67
N TYR A 62 -4.84 -6.95 -53.57
CA TYR A 62 -5.33 -6.31 -52.34
C TYR A 62 -6.75 -6.74 -51.95
N ALA A 63 -6.99 -8.05 -51.99
CA ALA A 63 -8.27 -8.60 -51.58
C ALA A 63 -8.50 -8.27 -50.10
N THR A 64 -9.64 -7.66 -49.80
CA THR A 64 -10.02 -7.19 -48.46
C THR A 64 -11.33 -7.79 -48.03
N VAL A 65 -11.36 -8.33 -46.82
CA VAL A 65 -12.58 -8.84 -46.16
C VAL A 65 -12.82 -8.00 -44.92
N ILE A 66 -14.00 -7.41 -44.80
CA ILE A 66 -14.37 -6.55 -43.66
C ILE A 66 -15.59 -7.13 -43.01
N ASN A 67 -15.57 -7.33 -41.72
CA ASN A 67 -16.73 -7.57 -40.88
C ASN A 67 -16.79 -6.57 -39.73
N ALA A 68 -17.77 -6.71 -38.84
CA ALA A 68 -17.93 -5.77 -37.70
C ALA A 68 -16.68 -5.64 -36.81
N ASP A 69 -15.92 -6.73 -36.67
CA ASP A 69 -14.80 -6.81 -35.72
C ASP A 69 -13.43 -6.80 -36.39
N TYR A 70 -13.33 -7.29 -37.64
CA TYR A 70 -12.07 -7.53 -38.34
C TYR A 70 -11.97 -6.83 -39.66
N TYR A 71 -10.79 -6.31 -39.95
CA TYR A 71 -10.33 -5.85 -41.24
C TYR A 71 -9.18 -6.75 -41.69
N VAL A 72 -9.42 -7.52 -42.80
CA VAL A 72 -8.45 -8.52 -43.27
C VAL A 72 -8.04 -8.22 -44.69
N THR A 73 -6.74 -8.22 -44.98
CA THR A 73 -6.18 -8.04 -46.33
C THR A 73 -5.37 -9.25 -46.76
N ALA A 74 -5.34 -9.59 -48.03
CA ALA A 74 -4.57 -10.66 -48.64
C ALA A 74 -4.21 -10.34 -50.11
N ASN A 75 -3.24 -11.04 -50.68
CA ASN A 75 -2.95 -10.93 -52.11
C ASN A 75 -4.07 -11.51 -52.98
N LYS A 76 -4.67 -12.60 -52.48
CA LYS A 76 -5.79 -13.29 -53.16
C LYS A 76 -6.77 -13.80 -52.10
N ALA A 77 -8.06 -13.69 -52.39
CA ALA A 77 -9.11 -14.30 -51.59
C ALA A 77 -10.07 -15.09 -52.48
N ILE A 78 -10.53 -16.24 -52.01
CA ILE A 78 -11.51 -17.09 -52.67
C ILE A 78 -12.68 -17.32 -51.70
N TYR A 79 -13.88 -16.89 -52.08
CA TYR A 79 -15.07 -17.17 -51.32
C TYR A 79 -15.92 -18.21 -52.06
N ASN A 80 -16.14 -19.36 -51.42
CA ASN A 80 -17.02 -20.40 -51.91
C ASN A 80 -18.43 -20.18 -51.37
N THR A 81 -19.36 -19.85 -52.25
CA THR A 81 -20.75 -19.49 -51.89
C THR A 81 -21.59 -20.68 -51.40
N LYS A 82 -21.22 -21.91 -51.79
CA LYS A 82 -21.93 -23.14 -51.42
C LYS A 82 -21.49 -23.67 -50.04
N THR A 83 -20.18 -23.71 -49.79
CA THR A 83 -19.64 -24.18 -48.53
C THR A 83 -19.55 -23.08 -47.47
N SER A 84 -19.68 -21.81 -47.90
CA SER A 84 -19.44 -20.63 -47.05
C SER A 84 -18.02 -20.60 -46.47
N GLU A 85 -17.03 -20.99 -47.24
CA GLU A 85 -15.61 -20.96 -46.89
C GLU A 85 -14.91 -19.76 -47.56
N ILE A 86 -14.06 -19.10 -46.84
CA ILE A 86 -13.13 -18.08 -47.33
C ILE A 86 -11.72 -18.62 -47.26
N THR A 87 -10.99 -18.60 -48.38
CA THR A 87 -9.55 -18.92 -48.38
C THR A 87 -8.78 -17.65 -48.75
N LEU A 88 -7.86 -17.22 -47.91
CA LEU A 88 -6.99 -16.07 -48.10
C LEU A 88 -5.57 -16.56 -48.32
N MET A 89 -4.89 -16.01 -49.31
CA MET A 89 -3.54 -16.47 -49.73
C MET A 89 -2.63 -15.30 -49.99
N GLY A 90 -1.42 -15.39 -49.45
CA GLY A 90 -0.32 -14.47 -49.62
C GLY A 90 -0.48 -13.18 -48.82
N ASN A 91 0.45 -12.98 -47.92
CA ASN A 91 0.57 -11.79 -47.08
C ASN A 91 -0.76 -11.39 -46.39
N VAL A 92 -1.37 -12.35 -45.74
CA VAL A 92 -2.64 -12.12 -45.02
C VAL A 92 -2.37 -11.33 -43.77
N ASN A 93 -3.02 -10.15 -43.63
CA ASN A 93 -2.93 -9.32 -42.43
C ASN A 93 -4.35 -9.06 -41.94
N ALA A 94 -4.61 -9.34 -40.67
CA ALA A 94 -5.87 -9.08 -40.00
C ALA A 94 -5.72 -8.16 -38.82
N TYR A 95 -6.65 -7.23 -38.66
CA TYR A 95 -6.69 -6.25 -37.57
C TYR A 95 -8.04 -6.35 -36.86
N LYS A 96 -7.98 -6.40 -35.52
CA LYS A 96 -9.18 -6.26 -34.67
C LYS A 96 -9.06 -4.97 -33.88
N GLY A 97 -9.76 -3.93 -34.34
CA GLY A 97 -9.57 -2.60 -33.80
C GLY A 97 -8.11 -2.13 -33.86
N ASN A 98 -7.65 -1.45 -32.81
CA ASN A 98 -6.27 -0.98 -32.66
C ASN A 98 -5.42 -1.89 -31.76
N SER A 99 -5.99 -2.97 -31.24
CA SER A 99 -5.35 -3.79 -30.21
C SER A 99 -4.68 -5.05 -30.73
N LEU A 100 -5.28 -5.71 -31.72
CA LEU A 100 -4.80 -7.01 -32.17
C LEU A 100 -4.39 -6.97 -33.64
N PHE A 101 -3.19 -7.44 -33.92
CA PHE A 101 -2.65 -7.66 -35.26
C PHE A 101 -2.33 -9.13 -35.46
N LEU A 102 -2.79 -9.70 -36.58
CA LEU A 102 -2.54 -11.08 -36.96
C LEU A 102 -1.94 -11.12 -38.38
N LYS A 103 -0.96 -11.99 -38.59
CA LYS A 103 -0.32 -12.20 -39.90
C LYS A 103 -0.23 -13.70 -40.21
N ALA A 104 -0.50 -14.05 -41.47
CA ALA A 104 -0.38 -15.42 -41.98
C ALA A 104 -0.07 -15.40 -43.49
N GLU A 105 0.36 -16.53 -44.07
CA GLU A 105 0.48 -16.73 -45.51
C GLU A 105 -0.79 -17.34 -46.10
N ASN A 106 -1.38 -18.29 -45.38
CA ASN A 106 -2.61 -18.97 -45.78
C ASN A 106 -3.59 -19.00 -44.63
N VAL A 107 -4.82 -18.56 -44.90
CA VAL A 107 -5.92 -18.61 -43.94
C VAL A 107 -7.13 -19.23 -44.59
N LYS A 108 -7.72 -20.20 -43.91
CA LYS A 108 -8.98 -20.85 -44.33
C LYS A 108 -10.02 -20.64 -43.24
N ILE A 109 -11.13 -20.00 -43.56
CA ILE A 109 -12.19 -19.63 -42.63
C ILE A 109 -13.48 -20.36 -43.07
N LYS A 110 -14.10 -21.10 -42.18
CA LYS A 110 -15.40 -21.71 -42.36
C LYS A 110 -16.45 -20.93 -41.57
N LEU A 111 -17.20 -20.07 -42.27
CA LEU A 111 -18.10 -19.12 -41.62
C LEU A 111 -19.27 -19.78 -40.86
N LYS A 112 -19.67 -21.00 -41.23
CA LYS A 112 -20.77 -21.72 -40.58
C LYS A 112 -20.36 -22.48 -39.33
N GLU A 113 -19.08 -22.78 -39.19
CA GLU A 113 -18.54 -23.63 -38.14
C GLU A 113 -17.73 -22.81 -37.12
N ASP A 114 -17.60 -21.47 -37.32
CA ASP A 114 -16.72 -20.57 -36.57
C ASP A 114 -15.28 -21.10 -36.43
N TYR A 115 -14.81 -21.73 -37.51
CA TYR A 115 -13.51 -22.40 -37.55
C TYR A 115 -12.58 -21.70 -38.53
N SER A 116 -11.31 -21.50 -38.09
CA SER A 116 -10.26 -20.95 -38.95
C SER A 116 -8.96 -21.73 -38.80
N PHE A 117 -8.24 -21.89 -39.93
CA PHE A 117 -6.89 -22.49 -39.95
C PHE A 117 -5.93 -21.49 -40.56
N LEU A 118 -4.76 -21.27 -39.89
CA LEU A 118 -3.76 -20.26 -40.22
C LEU A 118 -2.37 -20.90 -40.27
N LYS A 119 -1.62 -20.62 -41.35
CA LYS A 119 -0.27 -21.18 -41.56
C LYS A 119 0.61 -20.25 -42.39
N PRO A 120 1.86 -19.86 -41.93
CA PRO A 120 2.22 -19.80 -40.52
C PRO A 120 1.34 -18.79 -39.78
N PHE A 121 1.35 -18.82 -38.47
CA PHE A 121 0.57 -17.93 -37.61
C PHE A 121 1.48 -16.98 -36.85
N TYR A 122 1.11 -15.71 -36.86
CA TYR A 122 1.70 -14.67 -36.02
C TYR A 122 0.58 -13.79 -35.48
N LEU A 123 0.57 -13.56 -34.17
CA LEU A 123 -0.36 -12.67 -33.49
C LEU A 123 0.42 -11.72 -32.60
N GLN A 124 0.02 -10.46 -32.57
CA GLN A 124 0.57 -9.45 -31.69
C GLN A 124 -0.55 -8.65 -31.04
N ASP A 125 -0.52 -8.57 -29.73
CA ASP A 125 -1.31 -7.63 -28.94
C ASP A 125 -0.50 -6.34 -28.72
N SER A 126 -1.00 -5.22 -29.23
CA SER A 126 -0.33 -3.93 -29.14
C SER A 126 -0.39 -3.31 -27.73
N GLN A 127 -1.36 -3.72 -26.90
CA GLN A 127 -1.50 -3.21 -25.53
C GLN A 127 -0.48 -3.84 -24.59
N SER A 128 -0.38 -5.16 -24.58
CA SER A 128 0.59 -5.89 -23.76
C SER A 128 1.97 -6.00 -24.40
N GLY A 129 2.09 -5.74 -25.70
CA GLY A 129 3.30 -6.00 -26.46
C GLY A 129 3.61 -7.49 -26.67
N LEU A 130 2.73 -8.37 -26.24
CA LEU A 130 2.88 -9.81 -26.41
C LEU A 130 2.77 -10.19 -27.89
N TRP A 131 3.63 -11.10 -28.32
CA TRP A 131 3.50 -11.76 -29.60
C TRP A 131 3.57 -13.29 -29.48
N ILE A 132 2.82 -13.96 -30.31
CA ILE A 132 2.78 -15.41 -30.48
C ILE A 132 3.10 -15.72 -31.92
N SER A 133 4.05 -16.61 -32.16
CA SER A 133 4.37 -17.15 -33.47
C SER A 133 4.25 -18.66 -33.43
N ALA A 134 3.54 -19.27 -34.36
CA ALA A 134 3.37 -20.72 -34.46
C ALA A 134 3.53 -21.20 -35.91
N GLU A 135 3.89 -22.46 -36.12
CA GLU A 135 3.91 -23.05 -37.45
C GLU A 135 2.50 -23.17 -38.00
N GLU A 136 1.56 -23.57 -37.15
CA GLU A 136 0.13 -23.68 -37.45
C GLU A 136 -0.71 -23.22 -36.25
N ALA A 137 -1.85 -22.62 -36.55
CA ALA A 137 -2.89 -22.31 -35.58
C ALA A 137 -4.27 -22.68 -36.08
N GLN A 138 -5.07 -23.28 -35.21
CA GLN A 138 -6.49 -23.57 -35.45
C GLN A 138 -7.31 -22.73 -34.45
N PHE A 139 -8.29 -22.03 -34.98
CA PHE A 139 -9.25 -21.28 -34.18
C PHE A 139 -10.60 -21.99 -34.23
N ASP A 140 -11.12 -22.31 -33.05
CA ASP A 140 -12.40 -23.00 -32.90
C ASP A 140 -13.02 -22.56 -31.57
N ASP A 141 -14.25 -22.11 -31.57
CA ASP A 141 -15.04 -21.69 -30.40
C ASP A 141 -14.23 -20.75 -29.45
N ASN A 142 -13.69 -19.66 -30.03
CA ASN A 142 -12.87 -18.63 -29.34
C ASN A 142 -11.50 -19.08 -28.81
N VAL A 143 -11.04 -20.30 -29.12
CA VAL A 143 -9.76 -20.83 -28.70
C VAL A 143 -8.82 -21.00 -29.89
N TYR A 144 -7.63 -20.38 -29.83
CA TYR A 144 -6.50 -20.71 -30.72
C TYR A 144 -5.75 -21.91 -30.16
N LYS A 145 -5.71 -23.00 -30.91
CA LYS A 145 -4.81 -24.13 -30.68
C LYS A 145 -3.55 -23.89 -31.49
N LEU A 146 -2.41 -23.87 -30.82
CA LEU A 146 -1.11 -23.48 -31.35
C LEU A 146 -0.20 -24.71 -31.38
N ASP A 147 0.46 -24.95 -32.50
CA ASP A 147 1.44 -26.01 -32.66
C ASP A 147 2.83 -25.40 -32.89
N GLU A 148 3.87 -25.94 -32.23
CA GLU A 148 5.25 -25.47 -32.26
C GLU A 148 5.37 -23.94 -32.18
N SER A 149 4.97 -23.38 -31.05
CA SER A 149 4.86 -21.93 -30.88
C SER A 149 6.02 -21.31 -30.10
N SER A 150 6.24 -20.03 -30.36
CA SER A 150 7.13 -19.16 -29.60
C SER A 150 6.34 -17.94 -29.10
N ILE A 151 6.54 -17.59 -27.85
CA ILE A 151 5.81 -16.55 -27.16
C ILE A 151 6.76 -15.61 -26.45
N SER A 152 6.65 -14.31 -26.62
CA SER A 152 7.46 -13.32 -25.92
C SER A 152 6.80 -11.93 -25.95
N THR A 153 7.30 -11.03 -25.12
CA THR A 153 7.00 -9.59 -25.15
C THR A 153 8.19 -8.75 -25.57
N CYS A 154 9.32 -9.41 -25.80
CA CYS A 154 10.53 -8.78 -26.33
C CYS A 154 10.42 -8.46 -27.82
N SER A 155 11.43 -7.79 -28.37
CA SER A 155 11.52 -7.55 -29.81
C SER A 155 11.47 -8.86 -30.59
N VAL A 156 10.68 -8.91 -31.66
CA VAL A 156 10.46 -10.12 -32.47
C VAL A 156 11.76 -10.62 -33.12
N ASN A 157 12.63 -9.69 -33.59
CA ASN A 157 13.82 -10.04 -34.36
C ASN A 157 14.92 -10.69 -33.49
N ASN A 158 15.03 -10.34 -32.23
CA ASN A 158 16.04 -10.91 -31.33
C ASN A 158 15.55 -10.82 -29.88
N PRO A 159 14.59 -11.66 -29.49
CA PRO A 159 14.04 -11.63 -28.16
C PRO A 159 15.09 -12.05 -27.14
N ILE A 160 15.26 -11.24 -26.09
CA ILE A 160 16.12 -11.60 -24.96
C ILE A 160 15.59 -12.86 -24.30
N TRP A 161 14.27 -12.97 -24.15
CA TRP A 161 13.62 -14.18 -23.66
C TRP A 161 12.45 -14.58 -24.55
N LYS A 162 12.18 -15.87 -24.61
CA LYS A 162 10.99 -16.45 -25.20
C LYS A 162 10.65 -17.80 -24.58
N LEU A 163 9.36 -18.13 -24.59
CA LEU A 163 8.89 -19.49 -24.34
C LEU A 163 8.80 -20.20 -25.67
N LYS A 164 9.49 -21.33 -25.83
CA LYS A 164 9.29 -22.29 -26.92
C LYS A 164 8.36 -23.38 -26.43
N VAL A 165 7.25 -23.57 -27.10
CA VAL A 165 6.12 -24.38 -26.64
C VAL A 165 5.80 -25.43 -27.71
N ALA A 166 5.61 -26.68 -27.31
CA ALA A 166 5.22 -27.74 -28.24
C ALA A 166 3.73 -27.59 -28.60
N GLU A 167 2.86 -27.42 -27.61
CA GLU A 167 1.42 -27.28 -27.76
C GLU A 167 0.93 -26.12 -26.88
N GLY A 168 0.02 -25.28 -27.41
CA GLY A 168 -0.59 -24.17 -26.67
C GLY A 168 -2.05 -23.97 -27.01
N GLU A 169 -2.79 -23.43 -26.05
CA GLU A 169 -4.19 -23.00 -26.23
C GLU A 169 -4.33 -21.57 -25.70
N TYR A 170 -4.88 -20.69 -26.54
CA TYR A 170 -5.18 -19.31 -26.19
C TYR A 170 -6.68 -19.05 -26.32
N ASP A 171 -7.35 -18.88 -25.17
CA ASP A 171 -8.75 -18.45 -25.10
C ASP A 171 -8.81 -16.92 -25.22
N VAL A 172 -9.46 -16.44 -26.28
CA VAL A 172 -9.56 -15.00 -26.59
C VAL A 172 -10.52 -14.27 -25.64
N ASN A 173 -11.59 -14.92 -25.20
CA ASN A 173 -12.60 -14.29 -24.33
C ASN A 173 -12.06 -14.12 -22.91
N ASP A 174 -11.37 -15.14 -22.45
CA ASP A 174 -10.76 -15.14 -21.12
C ASP A 174 -9.35 -14.55 -21.12
N GLU A 175 -8.78 -14.25 -22.31
CA GLU A 175 -7.39 -13.79 -22.45
C GLU A 175 -6.41 -14.73 -21.73
N TRP A 176 -6.66 -16.04 -21.83
CA TRP A 176 -5.96 -17.09 -21.09
C TRP A 176 -5.12 -17.95 -21.98
N LEU A 177 -3.81 -18.05 -21.69
CA LEU A 177 -2.88 -18.89 -22.42
C LEU A 177 -2.45 -20.08 -21.55
N SER A 178 -2.69 -21.28 -22.06
CA SER A 178 -2.21 -22.55 -21.49
C SER A 178 -1.19 -23.17 -22.43
N VAL A 179 -0.05 -23.60 -21.91
CA VAL A 179 1.06 -24.14 -22.71
C VAL A 179 1.62 -25.40 -22.06
N TRP A 180 1.86 -26.39 -22.91
CA TRP A 180 2.44 -27.68 -22.49
C TRP A 180 3.88 -27.79 -22.96
N HIS A 181 4.71 -28.36 -22.09
CA HIS A 181 6.14 -28.54 -22.30
C HIS A 181 6.91 -27.28 -22.70
N PRO A 182 6.60 -26.10 -22.13
CA PRO A 182 7.31 -24.89 -22.46
C PRO A 182 8.77 -24.96 -21.98
N ARG A 183 9.64 -24.50 -22.84
CA ARG A 183 11.07 -24.26 -22.58
C ARG A 183 11.29 -22.74 -22.54
N PHE A 184 11.68 -22.25 -21.40
CA PHE A 184 12.09 -20.85 -21.27
C PHE A 184 13.50 -20.70 -21.81
N CYS A 185 13.67 -19.83 -22.78
CA CYS A 185 14.93 -19.58 -23.48
C CYS A 185 15.39 -18.14 -23.25
N ILE A 186 16.69 -17.96 -22.99
CA ILE A 186 17.40 -16.68 -23.04
C ILE A 186 18.31 -16.70 -24.25
N TYR A 187 18.13 -15.75 -25.19
CA TYR A 187 18.83 -15.73 -26.47
C TYR A 187 18.87 -17.11 -27.16
N ASP A 188 17.74 -17.78 -27.28
CA ASP A 188 17.57 -19.13 -27.83
C ASP A 188 18.11 -20.30 -27.01
N MET A 189 18.89 -20.05 -25.97
CA MET A 189 19.41 -21.10 -25.09
C MET A 189 18.34 -21.49 -24.05
N PRO A 190 17.89 -22.76 -24.01
CA PRO A 190 16.91 -23.20 -23.03
C PRO A 190 17.55 -23.23 -21.63
N VAL A 191 17.02 -22.45 -20.72
CA VAL A 191 17.52 -22.34 -19.32
C VAL A 191 16.59 -22.99 -18.31
N MET A 192 15.29 -23.18 -18.68
CA MET A 192 14.31 -23.77 -17.78
C MET A 192 13.23 -24.51 -18.58
N TYR A 193 12.70 -25.58 -18.00
CA TYR A 193 11.63 -26.40 -18.55
C TYR A 193 10.51 -26.57 -17.55
N PHE A 194 9.28 -26.46 -18.02
CA PHE A 194 8.09 -26.73 -17.24
C PHE A 194 7.23 -27.77 -17.95
N PRO A 195 6.59 -28.71 -17.23
CA PRO A 195 5.63 -29.63 -17.86
C PRO A 195 4.37 -28.94 -18.35
N TYR A 196 3.93 -27.87 -17.65
CA TYR A 196 2.76 -27.07 -17.95
C TYR A 196 2.92 -25.67 -17.35
N LEU A 197 2.51 -24.65 -18.10
CA LEU A 197 2.34 -23.27 -17.61
C LEU A 197 1.01 -22.71 -18.12
N SER A 198 0.39 -21.87 -17.32
CA SER A 198 -0.83 -21.19 -17.70
C SER A 198 -0.88 -19.82 -17.05
N PHE A 199 -1.22 -18.79 -17.85
CA PHE A 199 -1.24 -17.41 -17.39
C PHE A 199 -2.19 -16.55 -18.20
N SER A 200 -2.65 -15.43 -17.60
CA SER A 200 -3.48 -14.44 -18.27
C SER A 200 -2.62 -13.49 -19.10
N LEU A 201 -3.09 -13.16 -20.29
CA LEU A 201 -2.54 -12.11 -21.16
C LEU A 201 -3.27 -10.78 -21.01
N GLY A 202 -4.43 -10.78 -20.34
CA GLY A 202 -5.26 -9.60 -20.16
C GLY A 202 -4.99 -8.84 -18.86
N TYR A 203 -5.58 -7.66 -18.75
CA TYR A 203 -5.49 -6.79 -17.58
C TYR A 203 -6.39 -7.24 -16.41
N LYS A 204 -7.22 -8.25 -16.59
CA LYS A 204 -8.09 -8.77 -15.52
C LYS A 204 -7.27 -9.54 -14.51
N ARG A 205 -7.58 -9.34 -13.22
CA ARG A 205 -6.99 -10.11 -12.13
C ARG A 205 -7.31 -11.60 -12.31
N LYS A 206 -6.29 -12.43 -12.42
CA LYS A 206 -6.43 -13.88 -12.60
C LYS A 206 -5.45 -14.64 -11.72
N SER A 207 -5.86 -15.84 -11.33
CA SER A 207 -5.02 -16.74 -10.55
C SER A 207 -3.79 -17.22 -11.34
N GLY A 208 -2.65 -17.36 -10.69
CA GLY A 208 -1.42 -17.81 -11.34
C GLY A 208 -0.19 -17.77 -10.43
N LEU A 209 0.95 -18.20 -10.96
CA LEU A 209 2.23 -18.07 -10.28
C LEU A 209 2.72 -16.62 -10.37
N LEU A 210 3.14 -16.06 -9.23
CA LEU A 210 3.84 -14.79 -9.19
C LEU A 210 5.36 -15.02 -9.31
N TYR A 211 6.13 -13.93 -9.35
CA TYR A 211 7.58 -14.02 -9.43
C TYR A 211 8.15 -14.72 -8.20
N PRO A 212 9.08 -15.69 -8.40
CA PRO A 212 9.77 -16.28 -7.29
C PRO A 212 10.76 -15.29 -6.68
N VAL A 213 10.89 -15.34 -5.36
CA VAL A 213 11.98 -14.70 -4.65
C VAL A 213 13.12 -15.71 -4.53
N VAL A 214 14.30 -15.31 -5.00
CA VAL A 214 15.50 -16.14 -4.98
C VAL A 214 16.62 -15.36 -4.32
N GLY A 215 17.29 -15.98 -3.37
CA GLY A 215 18.39 -15.34 -2.67
C GLY A 215 19.36 -16.33 -2.05
N ASN A 216 20.39 -15.77 -1.44
CA ASN A 216 21.33 -16.52 -0.64
C ASN A 216 21.76 -15.68 0.55
N SER A 217 21.59 -16.22 1.74
CA SER A 217 21.99 -15.62 3.02
C SER A 217 23.14 -16.41 3.61
N ARG A 218 23.97 -15.74 4.39
CA ARG A 218 25.03 -16.39 5.16
C ARG A 218 24.43 -17.38 6.16
N ASP A 219 23.35 -17.00 6.85
CA ASP A 219 22.77 -17.74 7.95
C ASP A 219 21.68 -18.71 7.49
N ASP A 220 20.85 -18.31 6.54
CA ASP A 220 19.70 -19.10 6.07
C ASP A 220 20.03 -20.00 4.86
N GLY A 221 21.20 -19.79 4.19
CA GLY A 221 21.60 -20.49 2.97
C GLY A 221 20.84 -20.01 1.74
N PHE A 222 20.59 -20.91 0.78
CA PHE A 222 19.79 -20.61 -0.40
C PHE A 222 18.32 -20.42 -0.01
N ILE A 223 17.74 -19.32 -0.48
CA ILE A 223 16.36 -18.88 -0.21
C ILE A 223 15.57 -19.03 -1.51
N TYR A 224 14.43 -19.70 -1.42
CA TYR A 224 13.47 -19.77 -2.51
C TYR A 224 12.05 -19.65 -1.96
N SER A 225 11.28 -18.73 -2.52
CA SER A 225 9.86 -18.58 -2.26
C SER A 225 9.11 -18.49 -3.59
N GLN A 226 7.98 -19.20 -3.72
CA GLN A 226 7.14 -19.20 -4.91
C GLN A 226 5.74 -18.75 -4.58
N PRO A 227 5.41 -17.45 -4.65
CA PRO A 227 4.06 -16.99 -4.43
C PRO A 227 3.11 -17.48 -5.52
N ILE A 228 1.91 -17.91 -5.10
CA ILE A 228 0.81 -18.38 -5.95
C ILE A 228 -0.38 -17.48 -5.66
N PHE A 229 -0.80 -16.73 -6.66
CA PHE A 229 -1.94 -15.82 -6.57
C PHE A 229 -3.22 -16.53 -6.99
N VAL A 230 -4.28 -16.38 -6.19
CA VAL A 230 -5.60 -16.99 -6.42
C VAL A 230 -6.65 -15.88 -6.35
N ALA A 231 -7.30 -15.57 -7.46
CA ALA A 231 -8.31 -14.52 -7.58
C ALA A 231 -9.50 -15.01 -8.43
N PRO A 232 -10.37 -15.89 -7.89
CA PRO A 232 -11.49 -16.47 -8.62
C PRO A 232 -12.66 -15.50 -8.78
N LYS A 233 -12.67 -14.39 -8.01
CA LYS A 233 -13.68 -13.33 -8.05
C LYS A 233 -13.02 -11.96 -7.97
N ASP A 234 -13.72 -10.94 -8.45
CA ASP A 234 -13.20 -9.56 -8.49
C ASP A 234 -13.05 -8.95 -7.08
N ASN A 235 -13.80 -9.44 -6.11
CA ASN A 235 -13.88 -8.85 -4.77
C ASN A 235 -12.97 -9.51 -3.72
N TRP A 236 -12.28 -10.61 -4.04
CA TRP A 236 -11.31 -11.21 -3.13
C TRP A 236 -10.15 -11.89 -3.86
N ASP A 237 -9.04 -11.99 -3.19
CA ASP A 237 -7.87 -12.75 -3.62
C ASP A 237 -7.10 -13.34 -2.43
N MET A 238 -6.20 -14.24 -2.76
CA MET A 238 -5.30 -14.89 -1.84
C MET A 238 -3.93 -15.08 -2.49
N THR A 239 -2.87 -14.83 -1.74
CA THR A 239 -1.50 -15.16 -2.16
C THR A 239 -0.92 -16.21 -1.22
N PHE A 240 -0.63 -17.39 -1.73
CA PHE A 240 0.00 -18.48 -0.98
C PHE A 240 1.49 -18.56 -1.35
N SER A 241 2.38 -18.40 -0.37
CA SER A 241 3.82 -18.26 -0.57
C SER A 241 4.58 -19.36 0.18
N PRO A 242 4.71 -20.57 -0.38
CA PRO A 242 5.60 -21.59 0.17
C PRO A 242 7.06 -21.14 -0.01
N GLN A 243 7.89 -21.36 1.02
CA GLN A 243 9.30 -21.02 0.99
C GLN A 243 10.17 -22.08 1.64
N ILE A 244 11.42 -22.13 1.18
CA ILE A 244 12.48 -22.95 1.75
C ILE A 244 13.77 -22.13 1.89
N ARG A 245 14.48 -22.37 3.00
CA ARG A 245 15.80 -21.81 3.30
C ARG A 245 16.71 -22.99 3.69
N THR A 246 17.68 -23.29 2.85
CA THR A 246 18.36 -24.59 2.88
C THR A 246 19.12 -24.89 4.16
N GLN A 247 19.63 -23.88 4.87
CA GLN A 247 20.30 -24.08 6.17
C GLN A 247 19.32 -23.94 7.34
N ARG A 248 18.20 -23.23 7.14
CA ARG A 248 17.26 -22.94 8.20
C ARG A 248 16.10 -23.93 8.25
N GLY A 249 15.31 -24.01 7.17
CA GLY A 249 14.13 -24.87 7.16
C GLY A 249 13.12 -24.47 6.07
N GLY A 250 11.83 -24.64 6.35
CA GLY A 250 10.80 -24.32 5.37
C GLY A 250 9.43 -24.04 5.99
N GLY A 251 8.58 -23.42 5.21
CA GLY A 251 7.24 -23.05 5.65
C GLY A 251 6.41 -22.43 4.53
N PHE A 252 5.34 -21.77 4.92
CA PHE A 252 4.51 -21.01 4.00
C PHE A 252 3.87 -19.83 4.71
N PHE A 253 3.55 -18.80 3.91
CA PHE A 253 2.78 -17.63 4.31
C PHE A 253 1.59 -17.47 3.37
N ASN A 254 0.50 -16.95 3.88
CA ASN A 254 -0.72 -16.77 3.12
C ASN A 254 -1.34 -15.44 3.43
N GLU A 255 -1.57 -14.63 2.40
CA GLU A 255 -2.28 -13.37 2.48
C GLU A 255 -3.64 -13.49 1.80
N PHE A 256 -4.70 -13.12 2.49
CA PHE A 256 -6.07 -13.06 1.98
C PHE A 256 -6.60 -11.63 2.04
N ARG A 257 -7.26 -11.19 0.97
CA ARG A 257 -7.85 -9.86 0.86
C ARG A 257 -9.25 -9.95 0.29
N MET A 258 -10.18 -9.22 0.89
CA MET A 258 -11.56 -9.15 0.41
C MET A 258 -12.12 -7.73 0.60
N ILE A 259 -12.88 -7.26 -0.38
CA ILE A 259 -13.68 -6.04 -0.33
C ILE A 259 -15.08 -6.43 -0.81
N ASP A 260 -16.09 -6.29 0.04
CA ASP A 260 -17.46 -6.61 -0.34
C ASP A 260 -18.26 -5.33 -0.64
N LYS A 261 -18.16 -4.34 0.25
CA LYS A 261 -18.75 -3.02 0.08
C LYS A 261 -17.67 -1.95 0.24
N LYS A 262 -17.99 -0.70 -0.10
CA LYS A 262 -17.05 0.42 0.01
C LYS A 262 -16.35 0.52 1.38
N ASP A 263 -17.05 0.15 2.45
CA ASP A 263 -16.59 0.24 3.84
C ASP A 263 -16.31 -1.12 4.49
N GLU A 264 -16.39 -2.23 3.74
CA GLU A 264 -16.09 -3.57 4.22
C GLU A 264 -14.79 -4.06 3.61
N ILE A 265 -13.73 -4.01 4.40
CA ILE A 265 -12.38 -4.45 4.02
C ILE A 265 -11.97 -5.55 4.99
N LEU A 266 -11.60 -6.69 4.45
CA LEU A 266 -10.97 -7.79 5.17
C LEU A 266 -9.59 -8.06 4.59
N TRP A 267 -8.59 -7.98 5.44
CA TRP A 267 -7.24 -8.47 5.18
C TRP A 267 -6.87 -9.48 6.26
N ALA A 268 -6.38 -10.63 5.85
CA ALA A 268 -5.88 -11.64 6.76
C ALA A 268 -4.57 -12.21 6.27
N ASN A 269 -3.64 -12.43 7.18
CA ASN A 269 -2.36 -13.03 6.91
C ASN A 269 -2.10 -14.11 7.95
N PHE A 270 -1.65 -15.27 7.52
CA PHE A 270 -1.21 -16.32 8.41
C PHE A 270 -0.03 -17.07 7.80
N GLY A 271 0.84 -17.55 8.63
CA GLY A 271 2.00 -18.31 8.19
C GLY A 271 2.57 -19.18 9.29
N ILE A 272 3.35 -20.13 8.84
CA ILE A 272 4.16 -20.99 9.68
C ILE A 272 5.49 -21.30 8.98
N PHE A 273 6.55 -21.26 9.74
CA PHE A 273 7.87 -21.64 9.30
C PHE A 273 8.54 -22.51 10.35
N GLY A 274 9.06 -23.67 9.97
CA GLY A 274 9.74 -24.59 10.86
C GLY A 274 11.25 -24.56 10.63
N ASP A 275 12.02 -24.27 11.67
CA ASP A 275 13.48 -24.35 11.66
C ASP A 275 13.96 -25.81 11.76
N SER A 276 15.11 -26.11 11.18
CA SER A 276 15.80 -27.36 11.44
C SER A 276 16.31 -27.41 12.89
N LYS A 277 16.38 -28.58 13.48
CA LYS A 277 16.88 -28.74 14.85
C LYS A 277 18.32 -28.27 15.00
N SER A 278 19.14 -28.42 13.96
CA SER A 278 20.52 -27.92 13.95
C SER A 278 20.56 -26.40 14.02
N TYR A 279 19.73 -25.70 13.24
CA TYR A 279 19.66 -24.25 13.23
C TYR A 279 19.15 -23.69 14.56
N GLN A 280 18.06 -24.26 15.11
CA GLN A 280 17.57 -23.88 16.43
C GLN A 280 18.65 -23.96 17.51
N ASN A 281 19.41 -25.07 17.54
CA ASN A 281 20.46 -25.28 18.53
C ASN A 281 21.67 -24.35 18.34
N GLU A 282 22.08 -24.10 17.09
CA GLU A 282 23.20 -23.25 16.75
C GLU A 282 22.99 -21.82 17.25
N TYR A 283 21.77 -21.32 17.09
CA TYR A 283 21.40 -19.96 17.45
C TYR A 283 20.65 -19.83 18.78
N ASN A 284 20.50 -20.92 19.55
CA ASN A 284 19.79 -20.98 20.83
C ASN A 284 18.37 -20.37 20.76
N LEU A 285 17.65 -20.59 19.67
CA LEU A 285 16.32 -20.00 19.48
C LEU A 285 15.33 -20.59 20.50
N GLU A 286 14.48 -19.72 21.04
CA GLU A 286 13.40 -20.15 21.95
C GLU A 286 12.40 -21.06 21.22
N ASN A 287 11.98 -20.66 20.05
CA ASN A 287 11.03 -21.38 19.25
C ASN A 287 11.69 -22.09 18.07
N LYS A 288 11.24 -23.31 17.77
CA LYS A 288 11.58 -24.02 16.55
C LYS A 288 10.60 -23.69 15.42
N GLU A 289 9.39 -23.35 15.77
CA GLU A 289 8.31 -23.04 14.85
C GLU A 289 7.92 -21.57 15.03
N HIS A 290 7.93 -20.81 13.93
CA HIS A 290 7.55 -19.41 13.86
C HIS A 290 6.19 -19.34 13.20
N PHE A 291 5.18 -18.94 13.93
CA PHE A 291 3.82 -18.86 13.40
C PHE A 291 3.16 -17.55 13.77
N GLY A 292 2.27 -17.11 12.92
CA GLY A 292 1.53 -15.88 13.13
C GLY A 292 0.20 -15.88 12.41
N PHE A 293 -0.71 -15.10 12.96
CA PHE A 293 -1.99 -14.74 12.39
C PHE A 293 -2.21 -13.24 12.56
N GLN A 294 -2.54 -12.57 11.48
CA GLN A 294 -2.90 -11.17 11.46
C GLN A 294 -4.24 -11.01 10.75
N LEU A 295 -5.14 -10.22 11.30
CA LEU A 295 -6.45 -9.93 10.75
C LEU A 295 -6.72 -8.44 10.85
N GLU A 296 -7.11 -7.83 9.75
CA GLU A 296 -7.69 -6.50 9.73
C GLU A 296 -9.07 -6.57 9.08
N TYR A 297 -10.08 -6.16 9.83
CA TYR A 297 -11.45 -6.14 9.37
C TYR A 297 -12.12 -4.84 9.76
N GLN A 298 -12.76 -4.22 8.81
CA GLN A 298 -13.53 -3.01 9.02
C GLN A 298 -14.88 -3.13 8.32
N THR A 299 -15.93 -2.80 9.03
CA THR A 299 -17.28 -2.70 8.47
C THR A 299 -18.08 -1.63 9.20
N LYS A 300 -19.03 -1.03 8.49
CA LYS A 300 -20.04 -0.11 9.03
C LYS A 300 -21.44 -0.72 8.85
N ASN A 301 -22.36 -0.28 9.70
CA ASN A 301 -23.75 -0.73 9.67
C ASN A 301 -23.89 -2.27 9.74
N LEU A 302 -23.14 -2.87 10.71
CA LEU A 302 -23.12 -4.31 10.90
C LEU A 302 -24.43 -4.85 11.48
N LEU A 303 -24.99 -4.17 12.49
CA LEU A 303 -26.20 -4.56 13.20
C LEU A 303 -27.34 -3.55 13.04
N ILE A 304 -27.03 -2.31 12.70
CA ILE A 304 -27.99 -1.22 12.57
C ILE A 304 -28.13 -0.81 11.10
N GLU A 305 -29.32 -0.97 10.57
CA GLU A 305 -29.67 -0.33 9.30
C GLU A 305 -29.92 1.18 9.57
N PRO A 306 -29.21 2.10 8.90
CA PRO A 306 -29.43 3.52 9.11
C PRO A 306 -30.82 3.93 8.64
N LYS A 307 -31.71 4.30 9.59
CA LYS A 307 -33.04 4.84 9.35
C LYS A 307 -33.12 6.24 9.96
N GLU A 308 -33.84 7.15 9.31
CA GLU A 308 -33.97 8.52 9.82
C GLU A 308 -34.59 8.58 11.23
N GLU A 309 -35.50 7.65 11.54
CA GLU A 309 -36.18 7.58 12.84
C GLU A 309 -35.38 6.84 13.93
N SER A 310 -34.30 6.13 13.57
CA SER A 310 -33.48 5.37 14.54
C SER A 310 -32.68 6.31 15.44
N TYR A 311 -32.62 6.03 16.74
CA TYR A 311 -31.78 6.79 17.67
C TYR A 311 -30.30 6.68 17.33
N PHE A 312 -29.78 5.44 17.19
CA PHE A 312 -28.45 5.21 16.67
C PHE A 312 -28.49 5.23 15.14
N LYS A 313 -27.60 6.02 14.56
CA LYS A 313 -27.51 6.27 13.11
C LYS A 313 -26.47 5.40 12.42
N GLU A 314 -25.49 4.95 13.17
CA GLU A 314 -24.34 4.19 12.66
C GLU A 314 -23.84 3.25 13.74
N ASP A 315 -23.45 2.06 13.36
CA ASP A 315 -22.58 1.19 14.13
C ASP A 315 -21.40 0.75 13.27
N GLY A 316 -20.34 0.29 13.92
CA GLY A 316 -19.18 -0.22 13.21
C GLY A 316 -18.34 -1.15 14.04
N LEU A 317 -17.67 -2.06 13.33
CA LEU A 317 -16.70 -2.98 13.89
C LEU A 317 -15.36 -2.75 13.22
N TYR A 318 -14.33 -2.55 14.03
CA TYR A 318 -12.94 -2.55 13.61
C TYR A 318 -12.19 -3.59 14.41
N ALA A 319 -11.57 -4.53 13.71
CA ALA A 319 -10.70 -5.53 14.27
C ALA A 319 -9.31 -5.43 13.62
N ASN A 320 -8.28 -5.29 14.43
CA ASN A 320 -6.88 -5.40 14.02
C ASN A 320 -6.21 -6.35 15.02
N ILE A 321 -6.14 -7.62 14.65
CA ILE A 321 -5.67 -8.69 15.53
C ILE A 321 -4.33 -9.18 14.99
N SER A 322 -3.32 -9.22 15.85
CA SER A 322 -1.99 -9.75 15.54
C SER A 322 -1.58 -10.72 16.65
N GLN A 323 -1.53 -11.98 16.32
CA GLN A 323 -1.06 -13.05 17.20
C GLN A 323 0.14 -13.72 16.56
N ILE A 324 1.32 -13.42 17.07
CA ILE A 324 2.60 -13.87 16.54
C ILE A 324 3.40 -14.41 17.72
N ASN A 325 4.03 -15.56 17.55
CA ASN A 325 4.73 -16.21 18.65
C ASN A 325 6.09 -15.61 18.95
N ASP A 326 6.77 -15.03 17.95
CA ASP A 326 8.06 -14.37 18.14
C ASP A 326 8.40 -13.38 17.03
N ILE A 327 9.46 -12.61 17.23
CA ILE A 327 9.89 -11.54 16.35
C ILE A 327 10.49 -12.05 15.03
N ASP A 328 11.02 -13.29 14.99
CA ASP A 328 11.61 -13.90 13.78
C ASP A 328 10.56 -14.11 12.68
N TYR A 329 9.28 -14.24 13.04
CA TYR A 329 8.17 -14.39 12.11
C TYR A 329 8.15 -13.27 11.05
N PHE A 330 8.39 -12.01 11.42
CA PHE A 330 8.36 -10.89 10.49
C PHE A 330 9.48 -10.95 9.45
N ARG A 331 10.67 -11.40 9.85
CA ARG A 331 11.79 -11.56 8.93
C ARG A 331 11.57 -12.71 7.94
N LEU A 332 10.82 -13.72 8.34
CA LEU A 332 10.48 -14.87 7.48
C LEU A 332 9.35 -14.55 6.51
N GLN A 333 8.47 -13.63 6.90
CA GLN A 333 7.36 -13.15 6.09
C GLN A 333 7.82 -12.06 5.12
N GLU A 334 8.11 -12.42 3.89
CA GLU A 334 8.40 -11.48 2.81
C GLU A 334 7.08 -10.86 2.31
N ASN A 335 6.65 -9.76 2.92
CA ASN A 335 5.42 -9.07 2.56
C ASN A 335 5.62 -7.55 2.68
N ASP A 336 5.47 -6.83 1.57
CA ASP A 336 5.62 -5.38 1.47
C ASP A 336 4.74 -4.61 2.48
N ARG A 337 3.57 -5.15 2.83
CA ARG A 337 2.70 -4.56 3.85
C ARG A 337 3.28 -4.65 5.26
N ALA A 338 3.99 -5.72 5.58
CA ALA A 338 4.62 -5.87 6.88
C ALA A 338 5.76 -4.86 7.07
N GLU A 339 6.51 -4.57 6.01
CA GLU A 339 7.60 -3.58 6.04
C GLU A 339 7.10 -2.14 6.22
N ASN A 340 5.89 -1.82 5.75
CA ASN A 340 5.33 -0.47 5.74
C ASN A 340 4.38 -0.15 6.90
N ARG A 341 4.10 -1.11 7.78
CA ARG A 341 3.20 -0.88 8.93
C ARG A 341 3.95 -0.24 10.08
N ALA A 342 3.59 1.00 10.41
CA ALA A 342 4.17 1.74 11.55
C ALA A 342 3.93 1.05 12.91
N ASP A 343 2.85 0.27 13.05
CA ASP A 343 2.52 -0.51 14.24
C ASP A 343 3.38 -1.78 14.41
N LEU A 344 4.11 -2.19 13.36
CA LEU A 344 5.07 -3.31 13.40
C LEU A 344 6.53 -2.86 13.62
N GLN A 345 6.78 -1.57 13.77
CA GLN A 345 8.14 -1.04 14.02
C GLN A 345 8.62 -1.23 15.48
N GLY A 346 7.75 -1.76 16.35
CA GLY A 346 8.09 -2.05 17.74
C GLY A 346 7.94 -3.53 18.08
N SER A 347 8.60 -3.95 19.14
CA SER A 347 8.46 -5.31 19.68
C SER A 347 7.11 -5.58 20.35
N LEU A 348 6.37 -4.53 20.72
CA LEU A 348 5.07 -4.63 21.38
C LEU A 348 3.93 -4.54 20.35
N LEU A 349 3.34 -5.68 20.01
CA LEU A 349 2.19 -5.75 19.12
C LEU A 349 0.88 -5.44 19.87
N ALA A 350 0.03 -4.61 19.29
CA ALA A 350 -1.29 -4.29 19.81
C ALA A 350 -2.40 -4.91 18.95
N SER A 351 -3.09 -5.91 19.47
CA SER A 351 -4.35 -6.38 18.90
C SER A 351 -5.51 -5.54 19.43
N ARG A 352 -6.42 -5.13 18.55
CA ARG A 352 -7.56 -4.27 18.88
C ARG A 352 -8.85 -4.82 18.29
N LEU A 353 -9.88 -4.85 19.10
CA LEU A 353 -11.24 -5.12 18.68
C LEU A 353 -12.11 -3.98 19.20
N ASN A 354 -12.72 -3.22 18.31
CA ASN A 354 -13.53 -2.06 18.65
C ASN A 354 -14.90 -2.20 17.98
N TYR A 355 -15.96 -2.18 18.78
CA TYR A 355 -17.32 -2.05 18.30
C TYR A 355 -17.93 -0.77 18.85
N PHE A 356 -18.64 -0.05 18.03
CA PHE A 356 -19.27 1.20 18.47
C PHE A 356 -20.69 1.35 17.92
N LEU A 357 -21.47 2.10 18.69
CA LEU A 357 -22.79 2.62 18.34
C LEU A 357 -22.73 4.15 18.41
N LYS A 358 -23.21 4.83 17.37
CA LYS A 358 -23.18 6.28 17.29
C LYS A 358 -24.54 6.84 16.92
N SER A 359 -24.98 7.83 17.69
CA SER A 359 -26.08 8.73 17.35
C SER A 359 -25.56 10.13 17.03
N ASN A 360 -26.42 11.11 16.83
CA ASN A 360 -26.01 12.50 16.69
C ASN A 360 -25.38 13.06 17.97
N GLN A 361 -25.74 12.50 19.12
CA GLN A 361 -25.39 13.01 20.44
C GLN A 361 -24.54 12.06 21.25
N ASP A 362 -24.75 10.77 21.10
CA ASP A 362 -24.14 9.75 21.97
C ASP A 362 -23.27 8.76 21.17
N TYR A 363 -22.22 8.35 21.82
CA TYR A 363 -21.34 7.31 21.36
C TYR A 363 -21.15 6.26 22.45
N ILE A 364 -21.33 4.98 22.11
CA ILE A 364 -21.05 3.83 23.00
C ILE A 364 -20.01 2.99 22.31
N GLY A 365 -18.89 2.74 22.98
CA GLY A 365 -17.80 1.92 22.48
C GLY A 365 -17.53 0.72 23.39
N VAL A 366 -17.23 -0.43 22.77
CA VAL A 366 -16.72 -1.62 23.43
C VAL A 366 -15.37 -1.95 22.82
N TYR A 367 -14.33 -2.04 23.64
CA TYR A 367 -12.96 -2.20 23.16
C TYR A 367 -12.31 -3.41 23.84
N GLY A 368 -11.52 -4.13 23.03
CA GLY A 368 -10.55 -5.10 23.51
C GLY A 368 -9.16 -4.70 23.01
N ARG A 369 -8.18 -4.62 23.91
CA ARG A 369 -6.78 -4.38 23.57
C ARG A 369 -5.92 -5.45 24.19
N TYR A 370 -5.24 -6.21 23.33
CA TYR A 370 -4.32 -7.25 23.73
C TYR A 370 -2.92 -6.93 23.19
N TYR A 371 -1.94 -6.91 24.08
CA TYR A 371 -0.57 -6.61 23.76
C TYR A 371 0.29 -7.86 23.84
N THR A 372 1.10 -8.11 22.80
CA THR A 372 2.10 -9.17 22.78
C THR A 372 3.48 -8.54 22.66
N ASP A 373 4.32 -8.78 23.66
CA ASP A 373 5.73 -8.35 23.64
C ASP A 373 6.58 -9.46 23.04
N LEU A 374 7.07 -9.25 21.83
CA LEU A 374 7.83 -10.23 21.05
C LEU A 374 9.29 -10.40 21.50
N GLU A 375 9.78 -9.51 22.37
CA GLU A 375 11.11 -9.62 22.98
C GLU A 375 11.14 -10.50 24.24
N LEU A 376 9.97 -10.80 24.75
CA LEU A 376 9.82 -11.60 25.94
C LEU A 376 9.52 -13.07 25.62
N VAL A 377 10.22 -13.98 26.30
CA VAL A 377 9.92 -15.43 26.25
C VAL A 377 8.49 -15.72 26.75
N SER A 378 7.94 -14.88 27.60
CA SER A 378 6.58 -15.03 28.14
C SER A 378 5.86 -13.71 28.25
N ASN A 379 4.66 -13.64 27.66
CA ASN A 379 3.77 -12.49 27.72
C ASN A 379 2.98 -12.37 29.05
N ALA A 380 3.28 -13.22 30.04
CA ALA A 380 2.50 -13.31 31.28
C ALA A 380 2.46 -12.03 32.12
N LYS A 381 3.45 -11.15 31.99
CA LYS A 381 3.55 -9.88 32.72
C LYS A 381 2.99 -8.69 31.96
N THR A 382 2.71 -8.83 30.68
CA THR A 382 2.20 -7.74 29.83
C THR A 382 0.74 -7.43 30.18
N MET A 383 0.44 -6.16 30.48
CA MET A 383 -0.89 -5.72 30.87
C MET A 383 -1.81 -5.64 29.64
N GLN A 384 -2.97 -6.24 29.76
CA GLN A 384 -4.04 -6.26 28.75
C GLN A 384 -5.19 -5.38 29.21
N THR A 385 -5.97 -4.84 28.28
CA THR A 385 -7.22 -4.11 28.57
C THR A 385 -8.38 -4.85 27.91
N LEU A 386 -9.08 -5.70 28.68
CA LEU A 386 -10.07 -6.67 28.17
C LEU A 386 -11.20 -6.90 29.19
N PRO A 387 -12.42 -6.42 28.95
CA PRO A 387 -12.82 -5.40 27.98
C PRO A 387 -12.60 -3.97 28.50
N ALA A 388 -12.81 -2.99 27.63
CA ALA A 388 -13.10 -1.61 28.02
C ALA A 388 -14.43 -1.17 27.42
N LEU A 389 -15.21 -0.41 28.20
CA LEU A 389 -16.47 0.18 27.78
C LEU A 389 -16.34 1.70 27.85
N GLN A 390 -16.89 2.39 26.88
CA GLN A 390 -16.94 3.84 26.86
C GLN A 390 -18.34 4.32 26.53
N TYR A 391 -18.80 5.30 27.26
CA TYR A 391 -19.94 6.14 26.91
C TYR A 391 -19.43 7.57 26.76
N HIS A 392 -19.68 8.19 25.61
CA HIS A 392 -19.34 9.57 25.35
C HIS A 392 -20.57 10.33 24.86
N ARG A 393 -20.88 11.45 25.56
CA ARG A 393 -21.83 12.44 25.12
C ARG A 393 -21.09 13.51 24.32
N GLN A 394 -21.49 13.72 23.09
CA GLN A 394 -20.91 14.75 22.21
C GLN A 394 -21.10 16.13 22.84
N THR A 395 -20.24 17.05 22.47
CA THR A 395 -20.31 18.44 22.94
C THR A 395 -21.58 19.09 22.45
N GLU A 396 -22.38 19.60 23.40
CA GLU A 396 -23.64 20.31 23.14
C GLU A 396 -23.70 21.61 23.94
N SER A 397 -24.41 22.61 23.39
CA SER A 397 -24.71 23.82 24.15
C SER A 397 -25.79 23.53 25.19
N ILE A 398 -25.65 24.19 26.35
CA ILE A 398 -26.60 24.09 27.45
C ILE A 398 -26.94 25.50 27.97
N PHE A 399 -28.20 25.88 28.01
CA PHE A 399 -28.76 27.19 28.44
C PHE A 399 -28.32 28.36 27.57
N LEU A 400 -27.08 28.44 27.14
CA LEU A 400 -26.48 29.52 26.33
C LEU A 400 -25.76 28.94 25.13
N ASP A 401 -25.76 29.65 24.01
CA ASP A 401 -25.11 29.19 22.76
C ASP A 401 -23.60 29.07 22.87
N ASN A 402 -22.97 29.71 23.85
CA ASN A 402 -21.55 29.72 24.10
C ASN A 402 -21.12 28.89 25.35
N LEU A 403 -22.07 28.20 25.97
CA LEU A 403 -21.81 27.32 27.09
C LEU A 403 -22.03 25.86 26.68
N TYR A 404 -20.97 25.07 26.64
CA TYR A 404 -20.96 23.69 26.16
C TYR A 404 -20.64 22.70 27.28
N TYR A 405 -21.18 21.50 27.18
CA TYR A 405 -20.76 20.38 28.00
C TYR A 405 -20.50 19.15 27.15
N SER A 406 -19.69 18.26 27.66
CA SER A 406 -19.58 16.87 27.21
C SER A 406 -19.39 15.95 28.40
N LEU A 407 -19.60 14.67 28.21
CA LEU A 407 -19.39 13.65 29.25
C LEU A 407 -18.65 12.48 28.63
N ASP A 408 -17.57 12.04 29.26
CA ASP A 408 -16.91 10.79 28.94
C ASP A 408 -16.86 9.89 30.18
N TYR A 409 -17.35 8.68 30.06
CA TYR A 409 -17.32 7.67 31.10
C TYR A 409 -16.71 6.40 30.54
N GLN A 410 -15.71 5.84 31.23
CA GLN A 410 -15.02 4.65 30.81
C GLN A 410 -14.87 3.65 31.94
N ILE A 411 -15.02 2.36 31.62
CA ILE A 411 -14.68 1.24 32.49
C ILE A 411 -13.63 0.40 31.76
N LYS A 412 -12.49 0.17 32.38
CA LYS A 412 -11.38 -0.58 31.80
C LYS A 412 -10.99 -1.73 32.73
N ASN A 413 -11.04 -2.96 32.22
CA ASN A 413 -10.52 -4.12 32.94
C ASN A 413 -9.08 -4.39 32.49
N HIS A 414 -8.13 -4.07 33.35
CA HIS A 414 -6.69 -4.30 33.16
C HIS A 414 -6.32 -5.65 33.75
N THR A 415 -5.89 -6.59 32.89
CA THR A 415 -5.66 -7.98 33.28
C THR A 415 -4.35 -8.53 32.72
N ARG A 416 -3.72 -9.44 33.45
CA ARG A 416 -2.55 -10.22 33.05
C ARG A 416 -2.45 -11.51 33.84
N PRO A 417 -1.80 -12.58 33.32
CA PRO A 417 -1.62 -13.84 34.06
C PRO A 417 -0.80 -13.69 35.33
N SER A 418 0.26 -12.91 35.34
CA SER A 418 1.21 -12.74 36.46
C SER A 418 1.31 -11.28 36.88
N GLY A 419 1.12 -11.00 38.17
CA GLY A 419 1.13 -9.67 38.76
C GLY A 419 -0.28 -9.14 39.04
N TYR A 420 -0.38 -7.88 39.50
CA TYR A 420 -1.66 -7.27 39.82
C TYR A 420 -2.55 -7.09 38.58
N ARG A 421 -3.86 -7.11 38.80
CA ARG A 421 -4.91 -6.75 37.86
C ARG A 421 -5.68 -5.56 38.44
N ALA A 422 -6.39 -4.82 37.59
CA ALA A 422 -7.14 -3.67 38.06
C ALA A 422 -8.40 -3.45 37.23
N VAL A 423 -9.48 -3.02 37.87
CA VAL A 423 -10.64 -2.44 37.21
C VAL A 423 -10.58 -0.93 37.45
N GLN A 424 -10.46 -0.16 36.38
CA GLN A 424 -10.48 1.30 36.44
C GLN A 424 -11.83 1.78 35.93
N GLN A 425 -12.44 2.67 36.68
CA GLN A 425 -13.60 3.47 36.24
C GLN A 425 -13.16 4.93 36.22
N GLU A 426 -13.50 5.65 35.18
CA GLU A 426 -13.17 7.06 35.08
C GLU A 426 -14.31 7.85 34.44
N VAL A 427 -14.48 9.08 34.89
CA VAL A 427 -15.45 10.02 34.34
C VAL A 427 -14.81 11.39 34.19
N SER A 428 -15.08 12.04 33.07
CA SER A 428 -14.67 13.40 32.77
C SER A 428 -15.89 14.21 32.33
N LEU A 429 -16.13 15.34 33.01
CA LEU A 429 -17.22 16.24 32.72
C LEU A 429 -16.68 17.67 32.59
N PRO A 430 -16.26 18.11 31.40
CA PRO A 430 -15.95 19.51 31.11
C PRO A 430 -17.25 20.30 30.89
N LEU A 431 -17.28 21.49 31.45
CA LEU A 431 -18.27 22.51 31.16
C LEU A 431 -17.51 23.72 30.58
N THR A 432 -17.63 23.99 29.29
CA THR A 432 -16.81 24.98 28.60
C THR A 432 -17.61 26.20 28.22
N PHE A 433 -17.24 27.34 28.75
CA PHE A 433 -17.70 28.65 28.28
C PHE A 433 -16.69 29.15 27.25
N SER A 434 -17.14 29.43 26.02
CA SER A 434 -16.29 29.97 24.95
C SER A 434 -16.85 31.31 24.45
N GLN A 435 -16.00 32.30 24.42
CA GLN A 435 -16.38 33.66 24.03
C GLN A 435 -15.35 34.28 23.10
N PRO A 436 -15.72 34.61 21.86
CA PRO A 436 -14.86 35.43 21.02
C PRO A 436 -14.74 36.85 21.61
N LEU A 437 -13.53 37.36 21.59
CA LEU A 437 -13.14 38.67 22.05
C LEU A 437 -12.51 39.45 20.89
N VAL A 438 -12.59 40.79 20.92
CA VAL A 438 -11.89 41.66 19.95
C VAL A 438 -12.18 41.25 18.51
N ASP A 439 -13.46 41.32 18.11
CA ASP A 439 -13.91 41.06 16.73
C ASP A 439 -13.41 39.68 16.16
N ASP A 440 -13.48 38.62 16.97
CA ASP A 440 -13.07 37.25 16.67
C ASP A 440 -11.55 37.01 16.52
N TYR A 441 -10.70 38.03 16.69
CA TYR A 441 -9.25 37.85 16.69
C TYR A 441 -8.72 37.10 17.92
N LEU A 442 -9.47 37.09 19.01
CA LEU A 442 -9.08 36.43 20.25
C LEU A 442 -10.24 35.60 20.78
N ASN A 443 -10.03 34.36 21.06
CA ASN A 443 -11.01 33.47 21.62
C ASN A 443 -10.59 33.01 23.02
N LEU A 444 -11.48 33.29 24.01
CA LEU A 444 -11.30 32.85 25.39
C LEU A 444 -12.23 31.66 25.65
N SER A 445 -11.66 30.56 26.14
CA SER A 445 -12.41 29.40 26.66
C SER A 445 -12.06 29.19 28.12
N VAL A 446 -13.07 28.99 28.95
CA VAL A 446 -12.91 28.64 30.36
C VAL A 446 -13.70 27.36 30.63
N SER A 447 -12.99 26.32 31.04
CA SER A 447 -13.56 24.99 31.26
C SER A 447 -13.30 24.54 32.69
N PRO A 448 -14.25 24.71 33.64
CA PRO A 448 -14.23 23.86 34.82
C PRO A 448 -14.47 22.40 34.42
N ILE A 449 -13.55 21.53 34.88
CA ILE A 449 -13.56 20.10 34.57
C ILE A 449 -13.62 19.33 35.87
N VAL A 450 -14.57 18.41 35.98
CA VAL A 450 -14.61 17.42 37.04
C VAL A 450 -14.13 16.10 36.47
N TYR A 451 -13.03 15.58 37.02
CA TYR A 451 -12.50 14.28 36.69
C TYR A 451 -12.46 13.39 37.93
N ALA A 452 -13.00 12.17 37.80
CA ALA A 452 -12.90 11.18 38.86
C ALA A 452 -12.40 9.84 38.28
N SER A 453 -11.57 9.15 39.03
CA SER A 453 -11.09 7.81 38.71
C SER A 453 -11.06 6.93 39.94
N SER A 454 -11.58 5.71 39.83
CA SER A 454 -11.49 4.67 40.87
C SER A 454 -10.78 3.45 40.28
N VAL A 455 -9.81 2.92 41.02
CA VAL A 455 -9.04 1.74 40.63
C VAL A 455 -9.15 0.70 41.71
N GLN A 456 -9.67 -0.48 41.35
CA GLN A 456 -9.78 -1.62 42.25
C GLN A 456 -8.75 -2.68 41.86
N TYR A 457 -7.84 -3.00 42.78
CA TYR A 457 -6.79 -3.97 42.52
C TYR A 457 -7.17 -5.38 42.90
N SER A 458 -6.64 -6.35 42.16
CA SER A 458 -6.76 -7.76 42.44
C SER A 458 -5.50 -8.51 42.04
N ASN A 459 -5.34 -9.74 42.53
CA ASN A 459 -4.18 -10.60 42.26
C ASN A 459 -2.83 -9.92 42.54
N VAL A 460 -2.77 -9.21 43.66
CA VAL A 460 -1.55 -8.52 44.09
C VAL A 460 -0.60 -9.54 44.72
N ASP A 461 0.68 -9.55 44.28
CA ASP A 461 1.70 -10.43 44.84
C ASP A 461 1.92 -10.15 46.32
N ARG A 462 2.23 -11.19 47.13
CA ARG A 462 2.34 -11.09 48.62
C ARG A 462 3.37 -10.05 49.09
N GLY A 463 4.28 -9.60 48.26
CA GLY A 463 5.29 -8.59 48.58
C GLY A 463 4.91 -7.17 48.18
N LEU A 464 3.90 -6.97 47.36
CA LEU A 464 3.46 -5.67 46.89
C LEU A 464 2.11 -5.33 47.56
N ARG A 465 2.09 -4.30 48.38
CA ARG A 465 0.84 -3.78 48.97
C ARG A 465 0.33 -2.68 48.03
N LEU A 466 -0.75 -2.94 47.34
CA LEU A 466 -1.51 -1.94 46.60
C LEU A 466 -2.89 -1.82 47.24
N GLU A 467 -3.24 -0.61 47.63
CA GLU A 467 -4.57 -0.27 48.14
C GLU A 467 -5.42 0.29 46.98
N ASP A 468 -6.73 -0.03 47.01
CA ASP A 468 -7.65 0.52 46.03
C ASP A 468 -7.59 2.05 46.02
N GLY A 469 -7.52 2.61 44.82
CA GLY A 469 -7.31 4.04 44.64
C GLY A 469 -8.57 4.79 44.25
N ASN A 470 -8.81 5.93 44.88
CA ASN A 470 -9.84 6.88 44.50
C ASN A 470 -9.24 8.25 44.25
N TYR A 471 -9.55 8.82 43.11
CA TYR A 471 -9.07 10.13 42.68
C TYR A 471 -10.25 10.98 42.24
N LEU A 472 -10.37 12.16 42.80
CA LEU A 472 -11.30 13.21 42.36
C LEU A 472 -10.52 14.48 42.18
N ASN A 473 -10.62 15.07 41.03
CA ASN A 473 -9.98 16.35 40.72
C ASN A 473 -10.99 17.29 40.08
N HIS A 474 -11.10 18.48 40.64
CA HIS A 474 -11.76 19.61 40.02
C HIS A 474 -10.69 20.61 39.65
N TYR A 475 -10.58 20.91 38.36
CA TYR A 475 -9.62 21.87 37.85
C TYR A 475 -10.22 22.76 36.78
N TYR A 476 -9.60 23.90 36.56
CA TYR A 476 -9.97 24.85 35.50
C TYR A 476 -8.96 24.79 34.38
N ASP A 477 -9.44 24.73 33.15
CA ASP A 477 -8.66 24.90 31.95
C ASP A 477 -9.04 26.22 31.27
N PHE A 478 -8.11 27.17 31.23
CA PHE A 478 -8.25 28.47 30.59
C PHE A 478 -7.47 28.44 29.29
N LYS A 479 -8.16 28.59 28.17
CA LYS A 479 -7.53 28.67 26.86
C LYS A 479 -7.74 30.03 26.24
N LEU A 480 -6.69 30.62 25.75
CA LEU A 480 -6.68 31.84 25.00
C LEU A 480 -6.00 31.59 23.66
N ASN A 481 -6.73 31.68 22.57
CA ASN A 481 -6.18 31.46 21.22
C ASN A 481 -6.50 32.65 20.31
N SER A 482 -5.57 32.90 19.41
CA SER A 482 -5.69 33.88 18.36
C SER A 482 -5.22 33.27 17.05
N ASP A 483 -6.09 33.22 16.06
CA ASP A 483 -5.77 32.71 14.73
C ASP A 483 -5.83 33.90 13.75
N LEU A 484 -4.67 34.27 13.24
CA LEU A 484 -4.50 35.44 12.39
C LEU A 484 -4.10 35.01 10.99
N LEU A 485 -4.71 35.59 9.98
CA LEU A 485 -4.33 35.42 8.58
C LEU A 485 -4.04 36.79 7.98
N LYS A 486 -2.90 36.90 7.29
CA LYS A 486 -2.57 38.10 6.51
C LYS A 486 -2.01 37.71 5.16
N ASN A 487 -2.61 38.30 4.14
CA ASN A 487 -2.12 38.19 2.77
C ASN A 487 -1.23 39.42 2.46
N TYR A 488 -0.01 39.14 1.93
CA TYR A 488 0.98 40.16 1.56
C TYR A 488 1.12 40.34 0.04
N GLY A 489 0.24 39.68 -0.75
CA GLY A 489 0.26 39.66 -2.20
C GLY A 489 1.00 38.48 -2.77
N ASP A 490 2.32 38.40 -2.57
CA ASP A 490 3.14 37.29 -3.07
C ASP A 490 3.15 36.07 -2.13
N PHE A 491 2.71 36.25 -0.89
CA PHE A 491 2.60 35.18 0.09
C PHE A 491 1.50 35.49 1.13
N SER A 492 0.95 34.41 1.71
CA SER A 492 0.02 34.46 2.84
C SER A 492 0.68 33.89 4.10
N HIS A 493 0.40 34.49 5.24
CA HIS A 493 0.92 34.06 6.53
C HIS A 493 -0.23 33.83 7.51
N THR A 494 -0.31 32.65 8.10
CA THR A 494 -1.16 32.36 9.24
C THR A 494 -0.33 32.27 10.51
N LEU A 495 -0.82 32.84 11.58
CA LEU A 495 -0.21 32.83 12.90
C LEU A 495 -1.24 32.41 13.93
N SER A 496 -1.04 31.27 14.57
CA SER A 496 -1.82 30.80 15.71
C SER A 496 -1.03 31.00 17.00
N LEU A 497 -1.59 31.73 17.93
CA LEU A 497 -1.08 31.92 19.29
C LEU A 497 -1.96 31.16 20.25
N GLU A 498 -1.38 30.27 21.04
CA GLU A 498 -2.08 29.41 21.99
C GLU A 498 -1.51 29.63 23.39
N SER A 499 -2.39 29.85 24.36
CA SER A 499 -2.06 29.84 25.79
C SER A 499 -3.10 29.01 26.52
N GLU A 500 -2.67 27.96 27.22
CA GLU A 500 -3.50 27.09 28.03
C GLU A 500 -2.98 27.08 29.47
N PHE A 501 -3.83 27.52 30.41
CA PHE A 501 -3.50 27.53 31.82
C PHE A 501 -4.37 26.54 32.57
N ILE A 502 -3.76 25.49 33.12
CA ILE A 502 -4.42 24.48 33.94
C ILE A 502 -4.21 24.83 35.41
N LEU A 503 -5.32 25.00 36.12
CA LEU A 503 -5.35 25.35 37.55
C LEU A 503 -6.07 24.26 38.33
N PRO A 504 -5.39 23.36 39.03
CA PRO A 504 -6.01 22.47 40.03
C PRO A 504 -6.71 23.29 41.11
N ALA A 505 -7.94 22.90 41.45
CA ALA A 505 -8.73 23.63 42.48
C ALA A 505 -8.95 22.73 43.71
N ALA A 506 -9.65 21.61 43.54
CA ALA A 506 -9.89 20.69 44.63
C ALA A 506 -9.48 19.28 44.22
N LYS A 507 -8.53 18.72 44.92
CA LYS A 507 -7.95 17.41 44.65
C LYS A 507 -8.06 16.52 45.88
N HIS A 508 -8.64 15.35 45.69
CA HIS A 508 -8.69 14.30 46.69
C HIS A 508 -8.10 13.02 46.07
N LYS A 509 -7.11 12.45 46.74
CA LYS A 509 -6.44 11.23 46.29
C LYS A 509 -6.22 10.32 47.47
N GLU A 510 -6.81 9.13 47.43
CA GLU A 510 -6.64 8.05 48.39
C GLU A 510 -6.17 6.79 47.69
N GLY A 511 -5.44 5.94 48.41
CA GLY A 511 -4.89 4.68 47.89
C GLY A 511 -3.80 4.85 46.85
N ASP A 512 -3.55 3.80 46.08
CA ASP A 512 -2.43 3.70 45.18
C ASP A 512 -2.86 3.90 43.72
N PHE A 513 -2.06 4.68 43.00
CA PHE A 513 -2.10 4.78 41.53
C PHE A 513 -0.69 4.51 41.00
N THR A 514 -0.52 3.34 40.38
CA THR A 514 0.77 3.01 39.74
C THR A 514 1.01 3.95 38.53
N SER A 515 2.24 4.00 38.01
CA SER A 515 2.60 4.77 36.84
C SER A 515 1.84 4.37 35.56
N PHE A 516 1.11 3.27 35.61
CA PHE A 516 0.25 2.80 34.53
C PHE A 516 -1.01 3.68 34.34
N PHE A 517 -1.49 4.35 35.43
CA PHE A 517 -2.70 5.16 35.40
C PHE A 517 -2.35 6.65 35.25
N ASP A 518 -2.88 7.27 34.20
CA ASP A 518 -2.79 8.71 34.00
C ASP A 518 -3.88 9.45 34.78
N LEU A 519 -3.50 10.55 35.45
CA LEU A 519 -4.39 11.37 36.26
C LEU A 519 -4.38 12.82 35.75
N PRO A 520 -5.30 13.19 34.85
CA PRO A 520 -5.32 14.50 34.22
C PRO A 520 -5.56 15.63 35.21
N GLY A 521 -5.05 16.83 34.91
CA GLY A 521 -5.24 18.03 35.70
C GLY A 521 -4.47 18.06 37.04
N ASP A 522 -3.52 17.17 37.25
CA ASP A 522 -2.78 17.00 38.51
C ASP A 522 -1.77 18.13 38.78
N ARG A 523 -1.26 18.80 37.73
CA ARG A 523 -0.24 19.84 37.81
C ARG A 523 -0.80 21.22 37.46
N LYS A 524 -0.39 22.24 38.23
CA LYS A 524 -0.58 23.66 37.85
C LYS A 524 0.43 24.02 36.78
N GLN A 525 -0.06 24.29 35.56
CA GLN A 525 0.84 24.51 34.42
C GLN A 525 0.27 25.56 33.45
N LEU A 526 1.19 26.27 32.82
CA LEU A 526 0.93 27.14 31.67
C LEU A 526 1.63 26.54 30.46
N LYS A 527 0.86 26.26 29.39
CA LYS A 527 1.37 25.86 28.10
C LYS A 527 1.28 27.07 27.16
N LEU A 528 2.36 27.36 26.48
CA LEU A 528 2.43 28.40 25.46
C LEU A 528 2.77 27.75 24.11
N GLY A 529 2.04 28.14 23.08
CA GLY A 529 2.25 27.63 21.74
C GLY A 529 2.18 28.75 20.69
N VAL A 530 3.06 28.65 19.73
CA VAL A 530 3.05 29.48 18.51
C VAL A 530 3.13 28.54 17.32
N LYS A 531 2.19 28.66 16.38
CA LYS A 531 2.22 27.97 15.10
C LYS A 531 2.14 29.01 13.99
N GLN A 532 2.96 28.88 12.97
CA GLN A 532 2.97 29.77 11.82
C GLN A 532 3.07 28.95 10.55
N PHE A 533 2.32 29.39 9.54
CA PHE A 533 2.36 28.79 8.21
C PHE A 533 2.49 29.89 7.16
N PHE A 534 3.37 29.67 6.22
CA PHE A 534 3.59 30.57 5.10
C PHE A 534 3.23 29.85 3.80
N TYR A 535 2.40 30.48 3.00
CA TYR A 535 1.93 29.95 1.72
C TYR A 535 2.40 30.87 0.59
N ASN A 536 2.77 30.30 -0.55
CA ASN A 536 3.12 31.07 -1.75
C ASN A 536 1.86 31.65 -2.44
N ALA A 537 2.06 32.35 -3.57
CA ALA A 537 0.96 32.92 -4.35
C ALA A 537 0.02 31.87 -5.00
N GLN A 538 0.38 30.60 -5.00
CA GLN A 538 -0.42 29.46 -5.47
C GLN A 538 -1.15 28.73 -4.33
N ASP A 539 -1.08 29.27 -3.11
CA ASP A 539 -1.60 28.66 -1.87
C ASP A 539 -0.90 27.37 -1.45
N ASP A 540 0.32 27.07 -1.97
CA ASP A 540 1.12 25.95 -1.51
C ASP A 540 1.83 26.33 -0.21
N LEU A 541 1.87 25.39 0.74
CA LEU A 541 2.61 25.54 2.00
C LEU A 541 4.12 25.56 1.72
N VAL A 542 4.78 26.64 2.13
CA VAL A 542 6.25 26.80 1.98
C VAL A 542 6.98 26.58 3.30
N LEU A 543 6.41 27.08 4.41
CA LEU A 543 7.04 26.96 5.73
C LEU A 543 5.98 26.71 6.79
N SER A 544 6.22 25.71 7.63
CA SER A 544 5.52 25.48 8.88
C SER A 544 6.50 25.61 10.04
N HIS A 545 6.14 26.37 11.06
CA HIS A 545 6.94 26.54 12.26
C HIS A 545 6.06 26.44 13.50
N LYS A 546 6.51 25.65 14.49
CA LYS A 546 5.79 25.41 15.72
C LYS A 546 6.76 25.46 16.90
N ILE A 547 6.40 26.24 17.91
CA ILE A 547 7.10 26.30 19.19
C ILE A 547 6.10 26.03 20.31
N ARG A 548 6.47 25.20 21.26
CA ARG A 548 5.70 24.94 22.49
C ARG A 548 6.60 24.95 23.70
N GLN A 549 6.09 25.49 24.80
CA GLN A 549 6.73 25.50 26.11
C GLN A 549 5.70 25.19 27.20
N HIS A 550 6.03 24.20 28.05
CA HIS A 550 5.31 23.96 29.30
C HIS A 550 6.02 24.62 30.46
N ILE A 551 5.26 25.30 31.33
CA ILE A 551 5.76 25.96 32.53
C ILE A 551 4.98 25.41 33.71
N TYR A 552 5.62 24.64 34.56
CA TYR A 552 5.07 24.06 35.80
C TYR A 552 5.20 25.05 36.94
N MET A 553 4.10 25.33 37.62
CA MET A 553 4.08 26.35 38.69
C MET A 553 3.99 25.77 40.10
N ASP A 554 3.87 24.47 40.19
CA ASP A 554 3.77 23.69 41.44
C ASP A 554 5.08 23.00 41.84
N ASP A 555 6.09 22.99 41.00
CA ASP A 555 7.37 22.40 41.26
C ASP A 555 8.53 23.38 40.97
N ALA A 556 9.30 23.71 41.99
CA ALA A 556 10.43 24.62 41.86
C ALA A 556 11.67 23.96 41.17
N LYS A 557 11.76 22.64 41.15
CA LYS A 557 12.88 21.92 40.54
C LYS A 557 12.66 21.70 39.04
N GLU A 558 11.41 21.43 38.65
CA GLU A 558 11.02 21.16 37.27
C GLU A 558 10.10 22.25 36.73
N LYS A 559 10.52 23.50 36.86
CA LYS A 559 9.69 24.66 36.47
C LYS A 559 9.38 24.70 34.98
N TYR A 560 10.30 24.31 34.16
CA TYR A 560 10.15 24.32 32.71
C TYR A 560 10.22 22.91 32.19
N GLY A 561 9.18 22.49 31.46
CA GLY A 561 9.24 21.30 30.64
C GLY A 561 10.13 21.52 29.43
N GLU A 562 10.28 20.48 28.64
CA GLU A 562 11.04 20.58 27.38
C GLU A 562 10.40 21.60 26.44
N ILE A 563 11.21 22.47 25.84
CA ILE A 563 10.75 23.32 24.74
C ILE A 563 10.84 22.53 23.45
N GLU A 564 9.72 22.49 22.74
CA GLU A 564 9.59 21.92 21.40
C GLU A 564 9.78 23.03 20.37
N ASN A 565 10.63 22.80 19.36
CA ASN A 565 10.77 23.66 18.20
C ASN A 565 10.79 22.80 16.94
N GLU A 566 9.74 22.91 16.11
CA GLU A 566 9.58 22.16 14.86
C GLU A 566 9.49 23.13 13.69
N ILE A 567 10.30 22.90 12.68
CA ILE A 567 10.31 23.66 11.42
C ILE A 567 10.21 22.66 10.29
N GLN A 568 9.26 22.88 9.40
CA GLN A 568 9.16 22.17 8.12
C GLN A 568 9.20 23.20 6.99
N TYR A 569 10.10 23.01 6.05
CA TYR A 569 10.33 23.93 4.95
C TYR A 569 10.31 23.19 3.62
N PHE A 570 9.45 23.63 2.72
CA PHE A 570 9.32 23.16 1.35
C PHE A 570 9.94 24.20 0.42
N TYR A 571 11.14 23.93 -0.06
CA TYR A 571 11.84 24.86 -0.96
C TYR A 571 11.13 24.92 -2.32
N ASP A 572 10.77 23.77 -2.85
CA ASP A 572 9.94 23.55 -4.02
C ASP A 572 9.28 22.17 -3.95
N TYR A 573 8.67 21.67 -5.02
CA TYR A 573 8.06 20.35 -5.05
C TYR A 573 9.06 19.18 -5.01
N HIS A 574 10.37 19.46 -5.10
CA HIS A 574 11.42 18.43 -5.04
C HIS A 574 12.02 18.33 -3.63
N TRP A 575 12.16 19.45 -2.91
CA TRP A 575 12.87 19.47 -1.63
C TRP A 575 11.95 19.77 -0.46
N ASP A 576 12.02 18.92 0.56
CA ASP A 576 11.49 19.21 1.87
C ASP A 576 12.54 19.01 2.99
N PHE A 577 12.43 19.83 4.02
CA PHE A 577 13.29 19.83 5.19
C PHE A 577 12.43 19.82 6.43
N LEU A 578 12.69 18.89 7.35
CA LEU A 578 12.08 18.83 8.67
C LEU A 578 13.16 18.91 9.74
N SER A 579 12.94 19.76 10.74
CA SER A 579 13.77 19.81 11.95
C SER A 579 12.85 19.93 13.16
N SER A 580 12.89 18.93 14.04
CA SER A 580 12.19 18.93 15.32
C SER A 580 13.22 18.77 16.43
N ILE A 581 13.25 19.70 17.38
CA ILE A 581 14.20 19.74 18.47
C ILE A 581 13.44 19.92 19.79
N TYR A 582 13.72 19.05 20.75
CA TYR A 582 13.31 19.20 22.15
C TYR A 582 14.53 19.54 23.00
N TYR A 583 14.41 20.60 23.79
CA TYR A 583 15.47 21.03 24.68
C TYR A 583 14.99 20.99 26.12
N SER A 584 15.72 20.25 26.96
CA SER A 584 15.48 20.19 28.41
C SER A 584 16.19 21.34 29.12
N HIS A 585 15.40 22.20 29.73
CA HIS A 585 15.95 23.26 30.58
C HIS A 585 16.59 22.72 31.85
N GLN A 586 16.10 21.59 32.35
CA GLN A 586 16.60 20.94 33.56
C GLN A 586 17.99 20.37 33.35
N GLU A 587 18.19 19.63 32.27
CA GLU A 587 19.46 19.01 31.92
C GLU A 587 20.39 19.95 31.14
N ASN A 588 19.89 21.11 30.71
CA ASN A 588 20.56 22.08 29.85
C ASN A 588 21.15 21.47 28.58
N LYS A 589 20.39 20.58 27.96
CA LYS A 589 20.76 19.83 26.76
C LYS A 589 19.57 19.65 25.83
N ILE A 590 19.87 19.34 24.56
CA ILE A 590 18.88 18.78 23.64
C ILE A 590 18.56 17.37 24.14
N SER A 591 17.28 17.11 24.40
CA SER A 591 16.77 15.80 24.83
C SER A 591 16.43 14.91 23.65
N GLU A 592 15.87 15.50 22.59
CA GLU A 592 15.56 14.80 21.33
C GLU A 592 15.77 15.74 20.16
N ALA A 593 16.26 15.22 19.04
CA ALA A 593 16.34 15.92 17.77
C ALA A 593 16.03 14.98 16.61
N THR A 594 15.20 15.45 15.70
CA THR A 594 14.90 14.79 14.43
C THR A 594 15.16 15.78 13.31
N HIS A 595 16.01 15.39 12.36
CA HIS A 595 16.27 16.17 11.16
C HIS A 595 16.04 15.30 9.93
N GLN A 596 15.32 15.78 8.94
CA GLN A 596 15.07 15.08 7.69
C GLN A 596 15.29 16.03 6.52
N ILE A 597 15.88 15.52 5.47
CA ILE A 597 16.06 16.18 4.19
C ILE A 597 15.63 15.19 3.13
N ASN A 598 14.66 15.54 2.33
CA ASN A 598 14.22 14.73 1.21
C ASN A 598 14.38 15.51 -0.09
N TYR A 599 14.83 14.82 -1.11
CA TYR A 599 14.83 15.28 -2.49
C TYR A 599 14.18 14.23 -3.36
N HIS A 600 13.22 14.65 -4.16
CA HIS A 600 12.45 13.79 -5.05
C HIS A 600 12.33 14.44 -6.42
N ASP A 601 12.76 13.73 -7.46
CA ASP A 601 12.68 14.10 -8.86
C ASP A 601 12.37 12.82 -9.66
N GLU A 602 11.99 12.93 -10.92
CA GLU A 602 11.71 11.78 -11.79
C GLU A 602 12.88 10.78 -11.87
N LEU A 603 14.13 11.27 -11.81
CA LEU A 603 15.34 10.45 -12.00
C LEU A 603 16.13 10.20 -10.72
N ILE A 604 16.01 11.06 -9.72
CA ILE A 604 16.85 11.02 -8.51
C ILE A 604 15.97 11.16 -7.28
N ASN A 605 16.15 10.22 -6.33
CA ASN A 605 15.60 10.34 -5.01
C ASN A 605 16.73 10.28 -4.01
N PHE A 606 16.68 11.16 -3.04
CA PHE A 606 17.61 11.20 -1.93
C PHE A 606 16.86 11.48 -0.65
N PHE A 607 17.19 10.77 0.42
CA PHE A 607 16.75 11.13 1.76
C PHE A 607 17.90 11.04 2.75
N PHE A 608 17.88 11.92 3.70
CA PHE A 608 18.76 11.91 4.87
C PHE A 608 17.92 12.16 6.11
N GLY A 609 18.06 11.30 7.11
CA GLY A 609 17.43 11.40 8.41
C GLY A 609 18.48 11.28 9.52
N HIS A 610 18.43 12.20 10.45
CA HIS A 610 19.19 12.14 11.70
C HIS A 610 18.18 12.07 12.84
N TYR A 611 18.38 11.13 13.75
CA TYR A 611 17.58 10.96 14.94
C TYR A 611 18.47 10.80 16.16
N PHE A 612 18.20 11.62 17.18
CA PHE A 612 18.89 11.62 18.45
C PHE A 612 17.88 11.69 19.57
N ARG A 613 18.08 10.92 20.64
CA ARG A 613 17.29 10.98 21.85
C ARG A 613 18.12 10.50 23.04
N GLU A 614 18.09 11.27 24.11
CA GLU A 614 18.65 10.90 25.41
C GLU A 614 17.66 10.04 26.22
N ASP A 615 18.12 9.29 27.20
CA ASP A 615 17.30 8.40 28.02
C ASP A 615 16.31 9.14 28.95
N PHE A 616 16.57 10.43 29.21
CA PHE A 616 15.69 11.31 30.00
C PHE A 616 14.65 12.07 29.18
N ALA A 617 14.68 11.97 27.84
CA ALA A 617 13.74 12.70 26.99
C ALA A 617 12.29 12.39 27.35
N HIS A 618 11.45 13.42 27.35
CA HIS A 618 10.01 13.35 27.61
C HIS A 618 9.60 12.75 28.97
N GLN A 619 10.47 12.75 29.97
CA GLN A 619 10.16 12.23 31.32
C GLN A 619 9.00 12.97 31.99
N ASP A 620 8.80 14.24 31.67
CA ASP A 620 7.71 15.09 32.15
C ASP A 620 6.39 14.88 31.41
N LEU A 621 6.43 14.39 30.17
CA LEU A 621 5.26 14.10 29.35
C LEU A 621 4.78 12.65 29.47
N TYR A 622 5.74 11.73 29.57
CA TYR A 622 5.50 10.30 29.64
C TYR A 622 6.19 9.70 30.85
N ARG A 623 5.47 9.01 31.70
CA ARG A 623 6.03 8.36 32.90
C ARG A 623 6.87 7.10 32.61
N GLY A 624 7.25 6.89 31.35
CA GLY A 624 8.09 5.77 30.89
C GLY A 624 9.37 6.29 30.25
N ARG A 625 10.49 5.57 30.45
CA ARG A 625 11.73 5.87 29.73
C ARG A 625 11.65 5.34 28.31
N PHE A 626 11.84 6.23 27.35
CA PHE A 626 12.20 5.84 26.01
C PHE A 626 13.71 5.65 25.97
N GLY A 627 14.23 4.50 25.62
CA GLY A 627 15.68 4.29 25.57
C GLY A 627 16.41 5.31 24.67
N GLU A 628 17.70 5.46 24.88
CA GLU A 628 18.57 6.28 24.03
C GLU A 628 18.47 5.85 22.57
N ALA A 629 18.60 6.81 21.68
CA ALA A 629 18.68 6.56 20.25
C ALA A 629 19.62 7.57 19.59
N SER A 630 20.44 7.10 18.65
CA SER A 630 21.44 7.94 17.99
C SER A 630 21.77 7.39 16.62
N TYR A 631 20.93 7.63 15.62
CA TYR A 631 21.21 7.06 14.33
C TYR A 631 20.94 8.00 13.15
N ILE A 632 21.64 7.69 12.08
CA ILE A 632 21.51 8.32 10.77
C ILE A 632 20.93 7.30 9.80
N ASN A 633 19.90 7.70 9.09
CA ASN A 633 19.38 6.98 7.93
C ASN A 633 19.66 7.82 6.69
N ALA A 634 20.23 7.22 5.68
CA ALA A 634 20.36 7.88 4.38
C ALA A 634 20.05 6.89 3.26
N GLY A 635 19.48 7.39 2.20
CA GLY A 635 19.19 6.61 1.01
C GLY A 635 19.31 7.47 -0.24
N PHE A 636 19.66 6.80 -1.30
CA PHE A 636 19.84 7.40 -2.61
C PHE A 636 19.35 6.42 -3.66
N SER A 637 18.61 6.90 -4.64
CA SER A 637 18.34 6.16 -5.88
C SER A 637 18.47 7.05 -7.08
N LYS A 638 18.94 6.47 -8.18
CA LYS A 638 19.04 7.16 -9.47
C LYS A 638 18.63 6.25 -10.59
N GLU A 639 17.68 6.73 -11.38
CA GLU A 639 17.22 6.09 -12.60
C GLU A 639 18.07 6.54 -13.78
N PHE A 640 18.48 5.58 -14.60
CA PHE A 640 19.14 5.74 -15.88
C PHE A 640 18.27 5.09 -16.94
N ASP A 641 18.55 5.33 -18.21
CA ASP A 641 17.74 4.81 -19.33
C ASP A 641 17.48 3.30 -19.29
N TYR A 642 18.40 2.50 -18.73
CA TYR A 642 18.33 1.04 -18.73
C TYR A 642 18.47 0.39 -17.36
N PHE A 643 18.80 1.14 -16.34
CA PHE A 643 18.97 0.60 -15.00
C PHE A 643 18.76 1.68 -13.93
N ASN A 644 18.36 1.23 -12.75
CA ASN A 644 18.26 2.04 -11.56
C ASN A 644 19.26 1.52 -10.53
N ILE A 645 20.00 2.41 -9.88
CA ILE A 645 20.85 2.08 -8.73
C ILE A 645 20.28 2.70 -7.49
N TYR A 646 20.36 1.96 -6.38
CA TYR A 646 19.96 2.50 -5.09
C TYR A 646 20.87 2.00 -3.99
N ALA A 647 21.00 2.83 -2.96
CA ALA A 647 21.71 2.51 -1.74
C ALA A 647 20.96 3.08 -0.54
N LYS A 648 21.01 2.36 0.58
CA LYS A 648 20.44 2.79 1.85
C LYS A 648 21.39 2.40 2.98
N ILE A 649 21.53 3.27 3.96
CA ILE A 649 22.30 3.02 5.17
C ILE A 649 21.51 3.42 6.41
N GLY A 650 21.69 2.68 7.50
CA GLY A 650 21.27 3.02 8.85
C GLY A 650 22.47 2.81 9.77
N TYR A 651 22.95 3.89 10.39
CA TYR A 651 24.16 3.90 11.19
C TYR A 651 23.90 4.47 12.58
N ASP A 652 24.20 3.69 13.61
CA ASP A 652 24.21 4.19 14.98
C ASP A 652 25.57 4.84 15.28
N TYR A 653 25.58 6.17 15.41
CA TYR A 653 26.83 6.92 15.55
C TYR A 653 27.34 6.96 17.01
N LYS A 654 26.51 6.63 18.00
CA LYS A 654 26.91 6.53 19.40
C LYS A 654 27.58 5.18 19.68
N GLU A 655 26.94 4.12 19.22
CA GLU A 655 27.46 2.75 19.35
C GLU A 655 28.47 2.38 18.25
N ASN A 656 28.62 3.24 17.21
CA ASN A 656 29.60 3.14 16.13
C ASN A 656 29.48 1.86 15.30
N TYR A 657 28.25 1.51 14.86
CA TYR A 657 28.02 0.37 13.97
C TYR A 657 26.92 0.66 12.93
N PHE A 658 26.99 -0.07 11.80
CA PHE A 658 25.94 -0.07 10.80
C PHE A 658 24.84 -1.04 11.21
N LYS A 659 23.65 -0.52 11.51
CA LYS A 659 22.47 -1.32 11.78
C LYS A 659 21.97 -2.02 10.51
N THR A 660 22.02 -1.29 9.39
CA THR A 660 21.69 -1.82 8.08
C THR A 660 22.42 -1.06 6.99
N TRP A 661 22.81 -1.73 5.94
CA TRP A 661 23.15 -1.10 4.69
C TRP A 661 22.78 -2.02 3.52
N GLN A 662 22.37 -1.42 2.44
CA GLN A 662 22.03 -2.14 1.23
C GLN A 662 22.46 -1.37 0.00
N VAL A 663 22.77 -2.10 -1.05
CA VAL A 663 23.01 -1.58 -2.38
C VAL A 663 22.33 -2.49 -3.38
N GLY A 664 21.70 -1.90 -4.37
CA GLY A 664 21.00 -2.64 -5.40
C GLY A 664 21.10 -1.98 -6.76
N VAL A 665 20.89 -2.81 -7.77
CA VAL A 665 20.78 -2.42 -9.18
C VAL A 665 19.59 -3.16 -9.75
N ASP A 666 18.65 -2.40 -10.32
CA ASP A 666 17.52 -2.93 -11.06
C ASP A 666 17.64 -2.48 -12.52
N THR A 667 17.43 -3.40 -13.44
CA THR A 667 17.31 -3.06 -14.85
C THR A 667 15.86 -3.21 -15.28
N SER A 668 15.34 -2.26 -16.03
CA SER A 668 14.03 -2.36 -16.65
C SER A 668 14.19 -2.17 -18.16
N ILE A 669 14.09 -3.26 -18.88
CA ILE A 669 13.99 -3.27 -20.33
C ILE A 669 12.54 -3.56 -20.68
N ARG A 670 12.05 -3.08 -21.81
CA ARG A 670 10.64 -3.19 -22.25
C ARG A 670 9.95 -4.52 -21.93
N CYS A 671 10.65 -5.64 -21.96
CA CYS A 671 10.10 -6.98 -21.78
C CYS A 671 10.66 -7.76 -20.60
N PHE A 672 11.59 -7.16 -19.86
CA PHE A 672 12.34 -7.89 -18.83
C PHE A 672 12.88 -6.92 -17.79
N SER A 673 12.74 -7.25 -16.52
CA SER A 673 13.38 -6.55 -15.42
C SER A 673 14.16 -7.54 -14.57
N PHE A 674 15.36 -7.15 -14.19
CA PHE A 674 16.25 -7.93 -13.35
C PHE A 674 16.83 -7.04 -12.26
N GLY A 675 16.69 -7.48 -11.02
CA GLY A 675 17.22 -6.79 -9.85
C GLY A 675 18.21 -7.65 -9.08
N VAL A 676 19.26 -7.02 -8.58
CA VAL A 676 20.19 -7.63 -7.62
C VAL A 676 20.32 -6.68 -6.45
N ARG A 677 20.11 -7.20 -5.25
CA ARG A 677 20.23 -6.45 -4.00
C ARG A 677 21.13 -7.20 -3.03
N TYR A 678 22.15 -6.52 -2.54
CA TYR A 678 22.96 -6.99 -1.42
C TYR A 678 22.56 -6.22 -0.16
N VAL A 679 22.31 -6.94 0.93
CA VAL A 679 21.88 -6.40 2.22
C VAL A 679 22.79 -6.94 3.32
N SER A 680 23.14 -6.06 4.24
CA SER A 680 23.76 -6.40 5.53
C SER A 680 22.93 -5.73 6.60
N GLU A 681 22.39 -6.49 7.53
CA GLU A 681 21.50 -5.99 8.58
C GLU A 681 21.74 -6.65 9.92
N ILE A 682 21.46 -5.89 10.97
CA ILE A 682 21.37 -6.40 12.35
C ILE A 682 19.88 -6.41 12.72
N TYR A 683 19.37 -7.55 13.12
CA TYR A 683 17.97 -7.76 13.45
C TYR A 683 17.83 -8.48 14.80
N PRO A 684 16.73 -8.24 15.53
CA PRO A 684 16.44 -8.96 16.75
C PRO A 684 15.96 -10.39 16.47
N THR A 685 16.35 -11.33 17.29
CA THR A 685 15.87 -12.73 17.29
C THR A 685 15.57 -13.15 18.72
N LEU A 686 14.54 -14.01 18.91
CA LEU A 686 14.17 -14.49 20.24
C LEU A 686 14.96 -15.75 20.59
N THR A 687 15.86 -15.62 21.55
CA THR A 687 16.62 -16.74 22.12
C THR A 687 16.01 -17.21 23.44
N THR A 688 16.47 -18.34 23.96
CA THR A 688 16.08 -18.85 25.28
C THR A 688 16.39 -17.89 26.44
N ARG A 689 17.20 -16.85 26.20
CA ARG A 689 17.58 -15.80 27.17
C ARG A 689 16.82 -14.47 26.96
N GLY A 690 15.99 -14.37 25.95
CA GLY A 690 15.29 -13.18 25.51
C GLY A 690 15.74 -12.72 24.14
N ALA A 691 15.37 -11.49 23.73
CA ALA A 691 15.74 -10.95 22.44
C ALA A 691 17.25 -10.62 22.41
N GLU A 692 17.93 -11.09 21.37
CA GLU A 692 19.34 -10.84 21.10
C GLU A 692 19.50 -10.31 19.67
N ALA A 693 20.47 -9.41 19.45
CA ALA A 693 20.79 -8.88 18.13
C ALA A 693 21.64 -9.88 17.33
N ARG A 694 21.26 -10.10 16.07
CA ARG A 694 22.03 -10.93 15.12
C ARG A 694 22.32 -10.13 13.85
N ASP A 695 23.48 -10.39 13.24
CA ASP A 695 23.85 -9.85 11.94
C ASP A 695 23.67 -10.91 10.84
N ASP A 696 23.10 -10.52 9.71
CA ASP A 696 23.04 -11.35 8.52
C ASP A 696 23.43 -10.55 7.27
N LYS A 697 23.90 -11.28 6.25
CA LYS A 697 24.28 -10.74 4.96
C LYS A 697 23.71 -11.63 3.87
N TYR A 698 22.95 -11.01 2.97
CA TYR A 698 22.29 -11.79 1.91
C TYR A 698 22.25 -11.05 0.58
N ILE A 699 22.13 -11.82 -0.48
CA ILE A 699 21.87 -11.33 -1.84
C ILE A 699 20.50 -11.83 -2.25
N LEU A 700 19.68 -10.94 -2.76
CA LEU A 700 18.40 -11.24 -3.38
C LEU A 700 18.46 -10.96 -4.87
N PHE A 701 17.84 -11.84 -5.64
CA PHE A 701 17.67 -11.71 -7.08
C PHE A 701 16.19 -11.62 -7.38
N GLU A 702 15.80 -10.63 -8.15
CA GLU A 702 14.45 -10.43 -8.62
C GLU A 702 14.42 -10.47 -10.14
N ILE A 703 13.55 -11.27 -10.72
CA ILE A 703 13.39 -11.39 -12.17
C ILE A 703 11.91 -11.19 -12.50
N LYS A 704 11.59 -10.21 -13.35
CA LYS A 704 10.23 -9.93 -13.79
C LYS A 704 10.16 -10.01 -15.32
N PHE A 705 9.23 -10.77 -15.84
CA PHE A 705 8.93 -10.84 -17.28
C PHE A 705 7.71 -9.98 -17.57
N ILE A 706 7.92 -8.82 -18.16
CA ILE A 706 6.89 -7.82 -18.40
C ILE A 706 6.29 -8.06 -19.80
N PRO A 707 4.97 -8.10 -19.97
CA PRO A 707 3.86 -7.99 -19.03
C PRO A 707 3.20 -9.33 -18.67
N LEU A 708 3.86 -10.50 -18.85
CA LEU A 708 3.25 -11.83 -18.67
C LEU A 708 2.63 -12.03 -17.28
N LEU A 709 3.02 -11.23 -16.30
CA LEU A 709 2.59 -11.33 -14.91
C LEU A 709 2.55 -9.96 -14.24
N SER A 710 2.17 -8.90 -14.93
CA SER A 710 2.01 -7.60 -14.29
C SER A 710 0.77 -7.59 -13.39
N SER A 711 0.90 -8.04 -12.17
CA SER A 711 0.18 -7.41 -11.10
C SER A 711 0.97 -6.14 -10.75
N ASP A 712 0.70 -5.05 -11.42
CA ASP A 712 1.09 -3.73 -10.94
C ASP A 712 0.34 -3.47 -9.63
N LEU A 713 0.85 -4.02 -8.56
CA LEU A 713 0.63 -3.52 -7.22
C LEU A 713 1.53 -2.29 -7.05
N LYS A 714 1.27 -1.24 -7.80
CA LYS A 714 1.50 0.11 -7.32
C LYS A 714 0.47 0.34 -6.22
N ILE A 715 0.78 -0.11 -5.03
CA ILE A 715 0.18 0.44 -3.83
C ILE A 715 0.76 1.84 -3.75
N GLY A 716 -0.11 2.83 -3.97
CA GLY A 716 0.25 4.23 -3.87
C GLY A 716 0.88 4.56 -2.52
N ASN A 717 1.72 5.57 -2.56
CA ASN A 717 2.33 6.26 -1.43
C ASN A 717 1.33 6.59 -0.33
#